data_09649da1c9d48acdf6559db13f529f23
#
_entry.id   09649da1c9d48acdf6559db13f529f23
#
_cell.length_a   1.000
_cell.length_b   1.000
_cell.length_c   1.000
_cell.angle_alpha   90.00
_cell.angle_beta   90.00
_cell.angle_gamma   90.00
#
_symmetry.space_group_name_H-M   'P 1'
#
loop_
_entity.id
_entity.type
_entity.pdbx_description
1 polymer ?
#
loop_
_entity_poly.entity_id
_entity_poly.type
_entity_poly.pdbx_seq_one_letter_code
_entity_poly.pdbx_strand_id
1 'polypeptide(L)'
;MFFFGTPNKQVSYLPGALSLAICTALGVSPVYAEEPLYRSLIVFGDSLSDNGNAGIFTSDDPLGIYPRQPAPSFLADRLGLAKENSCYGLGPRFGGAIPCAPAPGGLDQQLQQISNSVLTNGPNWGVGGNRTADVLLDVVGPQRFRQLFPDTTVADHNTLTTILPDSSRCGEDGICDPLAGESPYLSPAEVLAATAAFNDPMALQALVDDPNNNITLTGVPFATGQGYLPQNTPVSSDLYFLNAGGNNILDGVRNGTLSLMSMERAATFLSTAGSELKAAGAKYVVMTNAPAIGNTPAVYSQGAAAINYANSGTEMFNDRLRRQVNDVGNILLLDLEGVLELVLDNPAAFGFADINQSDTCYVNCANPHPVYGANGTDPNADMLVFYDAIHPTLAGQRLLGDYYYETLTAAVGFGLLPDLGYQNSRQHRVNIDHHLISQRYRDPFTTVFFGASLGHAELGAGPALNDDYPAWDGFFGMSFAGFENLEWGVGMSYGRSVYEPRNLRLKSRNFNYSAFARWDNDFWFVDGAVGFSDIKYRDINRTIYLGDTFRHRFNASTKGDGYSASLRAGYDASRNLDSHMGPFVSAEWNRIDVNGFNEKTSINLTYAGAYGERRDPLGLWVRGQDRDFRRCKAGFFYNSPKSAEHQWFGEFWLEHTAGDDYADLGIGVNSIFNNWARLPSYRSKNTGFFQNGVGAMVGVSVNDKFRVAADLLVRPEDTVGGLSINYRF
;
A
#
# COMPACT_ATOMS: atom_id res chain seq x y z
N MET A 1 58.52 5.50 -54.58
CA MET A 1 57.49 6.47 -54.12
C MET A 1 56.42 5.65 -53.43
N PHE A 2 56.60 5.37 -52.13
CA PHE A 2 55.63 4.62 -51.32
C PHE A 2 55.01 5.57 -50.33
N PHE A 3 53.68 5.78 -50.43
CA PHE A 3 52.90 6.51 -49.45
C PHE A 3 52.58 5.59 -48.28
N PHE A 4 53.07 5.90 -47.08
CA PHE A 4 52.63 5.31 -45.85
C PHE A 4 51.34 6.02 -45.43
N GLY A 5 50.24 5.30 -45.49
CA GLY A 5 48.96 5.76 -44.97
C GLY A 5 49.01 5.88 -43.44
N THR A 6 48.57 7.00 -42.94
CA THR A 6 48.35 7.27 -41.51
C THR A 6 47.39 6.27 -40.91
N PRO A 7 47.64 5.70 -39.72
CA PRO A 7 46.74 4.78 -39.10
C PRO A 7 45.45 5.51 -38.64
N ASN A 8 44.36 4.86 -38.94
CA ASN A 8 43.00 5.27 -38.75
C ASN A 8 42.71 5.76 -37.32
N LYS A 9 42.31 7.03 -37.18
CA LYS A 9 41.78 7.65 -35.96
C LYS A 9 40.40 7.07 -35.51
N GLN A 10 39.90 6.03 -36.16
CA GLN A 10 38.55 5.51 -35.89
C GLN A 10 38.46 4.50 -34.72
N VAL A 11 39.58 4.01 -34.21
CA VAL A 11 39.58 2.94 -33.18
C VAL A 11 39.38 3.51 -31.74
N SER A 12 39.65 4.80 -31.53
CA SER A 12 39.57 5.41 -30.18
C SER A 12 38.16 5.72 -29.67
N TYR A 13 37.15 5.65 -30.54
CA TYR A 13 35.75 5.90 -30.16
C TYR A 13 34.93 4.63 -29.88
N LEU A 14 35.44 3.45 -30.28
CA LEU A 14 34.71 2.20 -30.13
C LEU A 14 34.36 1.81 -28.67
N PRO A 15 35.23 1.98 -27.67
CA PRO A 15 34.89 1.58 -26.31
C PRO A 15 33.77 2.45 -25.70
N GLY A 16 33.79 3.77 -25.93
CA GLY A 16 32.77 4.69 -25.45
C GLY A 16 31.40 4.49 -26.11
N ALA A 17 31.43 4.24 -27.44
CA ALA A 17 30.21 3.95 -28.19
C ALA A 17 29.62 2.59 -27.85
N LEU A 18 30.45 1.58 -27.60
CA LEU A 18 30.00 0.26 -27.18
C LEU A 18 29.37 0.31 -25.78
N SER A 19 29.91 1.11 -24.87
CA SER A 19 29.41 1.27 -23.52
C SER A 19 28.08 2.02 -23.47
N LEU A 20 27.98 3.10 -24.24
CA LEU A 20 26.72 3.83 -24.41
C LEU A 20 25.66 2.93 -25.07
N ALA A 21 26.07 2.11 -26.04
CA ALA A 21 25.18 1.14 -26.70
C ALA A 21 24.74 0.02 -25.74
N ILE A 22 25.62 -0.47 -24.86
CA ILE A 22 25.26 -1.46 -23.84
C ILE A 22 24.30 -0.85 -22.82
N CYS A 23 24.55 0.36 -22.33
CA CYS A 23 23.66 1.04 -21.39
C CYS A 23 22.34 1.49 -22.06
N THR A 24 22.33 1.88 -23.34
CA THR A 24 21.12 2.25 -24.10
C THR A 24 20.32 1.04 -24.58
N ALA A 25 20.96 -0.08 -24.90
CA ALA A 25 20.27 -1.32 -25.26
C ALA A 25 19.49 -1.93 -24.10
N LEU A 26 19.74 -1.47 -22.88
CA LEU A 26 18.96 -1.85 -21.69
C LEU A 26 17.63 -1.09 -21.58
N GLY A 27 17.26 -0.25 -22.53
CA GLY A 27 15.96 0.39 -22.71
C GLY A 27 15.76 1.69 -21.90
N VAL A 28 15.74 2.83 -22.54
CA VAL A 28 15.38 4.12 -21.92
C VAL A 28 13.88 4.29 -21.99
N SER A 29 13.18 4.21 -20.87
CA SER A 29 11.78 4.62 -20.79
C SER A 29 11.69 6.11 -20.51
N PRO A 30 10.68 6.83 -21.07
CA PRO A 30 10.49 8.24 -20.80
C PRO A 30 10.18 8.46 -19.30
N VAL A 31 10.58 9.61 -18.81
CA VAL A 31 10.24 10.09 -17.46
C VAL A 31 8.73 10.32 -17.37
N TYR A 32 8.03 9.58 -16.54
CA TYR A 32 6.62 9.76 -16.24
C TYR A 32 6.44 10.60 -14.97
N ALA A 33 5.35 11.37 -14.92
CA ALA A 33 4.92 12.07 -13.72
C ALA A 33 4.68 11.10 -12.56
N GLU A 34 4.85 11.60 -11.33
CA GLU A 34 4.60 10.83 -10.10
C GLU A 34 3.19 10.21 -10.14
N GLU A 35 3.13 8.88 -10.22
CA GLU A 35 1.86 8.17 -10.12
C GLU A 35 1.49 8.02 -8.65
N PRO A 36 0.23 8.25 -8.27
CA PRO A 36 -0.23 7.99 -6.91
C PRO A 36 -0.05 6.51 -6.57
N LEU A 37 0.07 6.20 -5.27
CA LEU A 37 0.25 4.83 -4.76
C LEU A 37 -0.80 3.86 -5.32
N TYR A 38 -2.04 4.35 -5.42
CA TYR A 38 -3.16 3.71 -6.10
C TYR A 38 -3.75 4.72 -7.08
N ARG A 39 -4.23 4.25 -8.23
CA ARG A 39 -4.85 5.13 -9.23
C ARG A 39 -6.24 5.60 -8.79
N SER A 40 -7.01 4.70 -8.22
CA SER A 40 -8.36 4.96 -7.70
C SER A 40 -8.70 3.99 -6.57
N LEU A 41 -9.75 4.32 -5.82
CA LEU A 41 -10.36 3.47 -4.80
C LEU A 41 -11.75 3.05 -5.26
N ILE A 42 -11.96 1.75 -5.46
CA ILE A 42 -13.26 1.16 -5.82
C ILE A 42 -13.80 0.46 -4.57
N VAL A 43 -14.98 0.85 -4.13
CA VAL A 43 -15.57 0.42 -2.87
C VAL A 43 -16.84 -0.39 -3.13
N PHE A 44 -16.96 -1.54 -2.45
CA PHE A 44 -18.17 -2.35 -2.38
C PHE A 44 -18.49 -2.59 -0.91
N GLY A 45 -19.74 -2.43 -0.51
CA GLY A 45 -20.05 -2.61 0.88
C GLY A 45 -21.47 -2.28 1.31
N ASP A 46 -21.60 -2.17 2.62
CA ASP A 46 -22.84 -1.83 3.31
C ASP A 46 -22.85 -0.37 3.80
N SER A 47 -23.62 -0.08 4.86
CA SER A 47 -23.75 1.26 5.43
C SER A 47 -22.45 1.87 5.95
N LEU A 48 -21.43 1.07 6.29
CA LEU A 48 -20.10 1.57 6.71
C LEU A 48 -19.29 2.10 5.52
N SER A 49 -19.73 1.82 4.31
CA SER A 49 -19.08 2.23 3.06
C SER A 49 -19.97 3.11 2.19
N ASP A 50 -21.24 3.23 2.53
CA ASP A 50 -22.23 4.02 1.78
C ASP A 50 -21.98 5.51 1.95
N ASN A 51 -21.59 6.16 0.87
CA ASN A 51 -21.36 7.59 0.85
C ASN A 51 -22.54 8.39 0.29
N GLY A 52 -23.75 7.83 0.31
CA GLY A 52 -25.00 8.45 -0.08
C GLY A 52 -25.81 7.69 -1.12
N ASN A 53 -25.46 6.43 -1.44
CA ASN A 53 -26.19 5.60 -2.40
C ASN A 53 -27.60 5.24 -1.88
N ALA A 54 -27.73 4.86 -0.61
CA ALA A 54 -29.01 4.51 0.02
C ALA A 54 -29.43 5.52 1.08
N GLY A 55 -28.59 6.44 1.47
CA GLY A 55 -28.87 7.42 2.50
C GLY A 55 -27.64 7.74 3.33
N ILE A 56 -27.87 8.14 4.59
CA ILE A 56 -26.81 8.65 5.43
C ILE A 56 -26.85 7.93 6.74
N PHE A 57 -25.78 7.24 7.04
CA PHE A 57 -25.71 6.39 8.21
C PHE A 57 -24.70 6.86 9.26
N THR A 58 -24.01 7.99 9.02
CA THR A 58 -22.82 8.31 9.81
C THR A 58 -22.62 9.79 10.08
N SER A 59 -23.53 10.64 9.64
CA SER A 59 -23.36 12.08 9.79
C SER A 59 -24.10 12.61 11.00
N ASP A 60 -23.38 13.28 11.85
CA ASP A 60 -23.83 14.14 12.92
C ASP A 60 -24.12 15.58 12.47
N ASP A 61 -24.06 15.86 11.18
CA ASP A 61 -24.41 17.15 10.63
C ASP A 61 -25.94 17.32 10.59
N PRO A 62 -26.52 18.08 11.52
CA PRO A 62 -27.96 18.29 11.60
C PRO A 62 -28.51 19.09 10.40
N LEU A 63 -27.65 19.75 9.64
CA LEU A 63 -28.03 20.56 8.47
C LEU A 63 -27.93 19.78 7.17
N GLY A 64 -27.41 18.55 7.18
CA GLY A 64 -27.26 17.75 5.99
C GLY A 64 -26.24 18.30 4.98
N ILE A 65 -25.29 19.11 5.44
CA ILE A 65 -24.26 19.73 4.60
C ILE A 65 -23.12 18.74 4.39
N TYR A 66 -22.68 18.59 3.17
CA TYR A 66 -21.59 17.72 2.75
C TYR A 66 -20.22 18.17 3.27
N PRO A 67 -19.27 17.23 3.40
CA PRO A 67 -19.27 15.86 2.93
C PRO A 67 -19.51 14.84 4.05
N ARG A 68 -20.44 13.93 3.82
CA ARG A 68 -20.68 12.77 4.67
C ARG A 68 -19.65 11.72 4.30
N GLN A 69 -18.81 11.35 5.23
CA GLN A 69 -17.64 10.56 4.91
C GLN A 69 -17.64 9.26 5.69
N PRO A 70 -18.01 8.13 5.07
CA PRO A 70 -17.68 6.83 5.61
C PRO A 70 -16.16 6.61 5.60
N ALA A 71 -15.68 5.64 6.37
CA ALA A 71 -14.26 5.36 6.51
C ALA A 71 -13.48 5.21 5.17
N PRO A 72 -14.03 4.59 4.11
CA PRO A 72 -13.36 4.58 2.81
C PRO A 72 -13.17 5.95 2.17
N SER A 73 -14.05 6.91 2.44
CA SER A 73 -13.89 8.29 1.94
C SER A 73 -12.76 9.03 2.65
N PHE A 74 -12.58 8.81 3.96
CA PHE A 74 -11.41 9.30 4.68
C PHE A 74 -10.11 8.66 4.16
N LEU A 75 -10.15 7.36 3.85
CA LEU A 75 -9.03 6.68 3.21
C LEU A 75 -8.66 7.32 1.87
N ALA A 76 -9.66 7.61 1.01
CA ALA A 76 -9.44 8.26 -0.27
C ALA A 76 -8.75 9.62 -0.11
N ASP A 77 -9.22 10.44 0.85
CA ASP A 77 -8.59 11.74 1.17
C ASP A 77 -7.12 11.60 1.56
N ARG A 78 -6.85 10.66 2.46
CA ARG A 78 -5.50 10.42 2.96
C ARG A 78 -4.56 9.94 1.86
N LEU A 79 -5.07 9.18 0.89
CA LEU A 79 -4.32 8.69 -0.27
C LEU A 79 -4.19 9.75 -1.37
N GLY A 80 -4.84 10.91 -1.25
CA GLY A 80 -4.87 11.95 -2.29
C GLY A 80 -5.63 11.52 -3.55
N LEU A 81 -6.55 10.55 -3.41
CA LEU A 81 -7.40 10.09 -4.50
C LEU A 81 -8.58 11.03 -4.68
N ALA A 82 -9.04 11.18 -5.93
CA ALA A 82 -10.18 12.00 -6.22
C ALA A 82 -11.40 11.52 -5.41
N LYS A 83 -11.96 12.44 -4.62
CA LYS A 83 -13.28 12.26 -4.02
C LYS A 83 -14.29 12.45 -5.12
N GLU A 84 -14.78 11.37 -5.63
CA GLU A 84 -15.96 11.48 -6.43
C GLU A 84 -17.15 11.56 -5.48
N ASN A 85 -18.01 12.54 -5.74
CA ASN A 85 -19.15 12.84 -4.89
C ASN A 85 -19.97 11.59 -4.63
N SER A 86 -20.49 11.51 -3.43
CA SER A 86 -21.36 10.46 -2.93
C SER A 86 -22.56 10.09 -3.80
N CYS A 87 -22.85 10.86 -4.82
CA CYS A 87 -23.94 10.65 -5.76
C CYS A 87 -23.59 9.85 -7.00
N TYR A 88 -22.44 9.20 -7.02
CA TYR A 88 -22.04 8.44 -8.20
C TYR A 88 -22.98 7.27 -8.52
N GLY A 89 -23.60 6.69 -7.51
CA GLY A 89 -24.65 5.71 -7.71
C GLY A 89 -25.92 6.26 -8.37
N LEU A 90 -26.18 7.54 -8.22
CA LEU A 90 -27.29 8.25 -8.86
C LEU A 90 -26.93 8.78 -10.27
N GLY A 91 -25.76 8.46 -10.79
CA GLY A 91 -25.18 8.70 -12.08
C GLY A 91 -25.92 9.56 -13.10
N PRO A 92 -25.48 9.56 -14.35
CA PRO A 92 -25.92 10.52 -15.39
C PRO A 92 -27.41 10.50 -15.77
N ARG A 93 -28.22 9.63 -15.19
CA ARG A 93 -29.68 9.63 -15.40
C ARG A 93 -30.37 10.95 -15.01
N PHE A 94 -29.77 11.71 -14.09
CA PHE A 94 -30.36 12.95 -13.61
C PHE A 94 -29.63 14.22 -14.10
N GLY A 95 -28.92 14.16 -15.21
CA GLY A 95 -28.32 15.34 -15.83
C GLY A 95 -27.19 15.99 -15.03
N GLY A 96 -26.50 15.25 -14.15
CA GLY A 96 -25.24 15.68 -13.53
C GLY A 96 -25.34 16.79 -12.48
N ALA A 97 -26.53 17.17 -12.03
CA ALA A 97 -26.70 18.33 -11.18
C ALA A 97 -27.66 18.16 -9.98
N ILE A 98 -27.95 16.92 -9.57
CA ILE A 98 -28.73 16.74 -8.34
C ILE A 98 -27.73 16.66 -7.18
N PRO A 99 -27.73 17.65 -6.28
CA PRO A 99 -26.99 17.51 -5.03
C PRO A 99 -27.52 16.27 -4.31
N CYS A 100 -26.64 15.46 -3.75
CA CYS A 100 -26.97 14.34 -2.88
C CYS A 100 -27.54 14.85 -1.55
N ALA A 101 -28.46 15.78 -1.59
CA ALA A 101 -29.21 16.15 -0.40
C ALA A 101 -30.12 14.98 -0.05
N PRO A 102 -30.26 14.64 1.24
CA PRO A 102 -31.34 13.77 1.64
C PRO A 102 -32.61 14.44 1.11
N ALA A 103 -33.40 13.67 0.37
CA ALA A 103 -34.72 14.17 0.07
C ALA A 103 -35.38 14.45 1.43
N PRO A 104 -35.90 15.67 1.64
CA PRO A 104 -36.69 15.96 2.83
C PRO A 104 -37.98 15.16 2.69
N GLY A 105 -37.99 13.93 3.12
CA GLY A 105 -39.13 13.04 2.96
C GLY A 105 -38.83 11.71 3.60
N GLY A 106 -39.91 11.06 4.00
CA GLY A 106 -39.83 9.81 4.73
C GLY A 106 -39.20 8.66 3.93
N LEU A 107 -39.26 7.48 4.51
CA LEU A 107 -38.74 6.20 4.00
C LEU A 107 -39.11 5.95 2.54
N ASP A 108 -40.28 6.37 2.10
CA ASP A 108 -40.81 6.22 0.74
C ASP A 108 -39.95 6.91 -0.33
N GLN A 109 -39.41 8.10 -0.04
CA GLN A 109 -38.51 8.79 -0.97
C GLN A 109 -37.12 8.19 -0.97
N GLN A 110 -36.66 7.68 0.17
CA GLN A 110 -35.43 6.94 0.24
C GLN A 110 -35.49 5.64 -0.56
N LEU A 111 -36.58 4.89 -0.45
CA LEU A 111 -36.82 3.68 -1.20
C LEU A 111 -36.96 3.95 -2.70
N GLN A 112 -37.62 5.04 -3.10
CA GLN A 112 -37.65 5.48 -4.49
C GLN A 112 -36.28 5.88 -5.02
N GLN A 113 -35.46 6.54 -4.20
CA GLN A 113 -34.07 6.84 -4.58
C GLN A 113 -33.24 5.58 -4.75
N ILE A 114 -33.37 4.60 -3.84
CA ILE A 114 -32.69 3.30 -3.95
C ILE A 114 -33.13 2.55 -5.21
N SER A 115 -34.41 2.49 -5.47
CA SER A 115 -34.93 1.81 -6.67
C SER A 115 -34.58 2.54 -7.97
N ASN A 116 -34.32 3.84 -7.90
CA ASN A 116 -33.87 4.67 -9.04
C ASN A 116 -32.34 4.71 -9.19
N SER A 117 -31.61 4.40 -8.12
CA SER A 117 -30.15 4.40 -8.14
C SER A 117 -29.62 3.13 -8.80
N VAL A 118 -29.60 3.12 -10.09
CA VAL A 118 -28.79 2.14 -10.79
C VAL A 118 -27.34 2.52 -10.56
N LEU A 119 -26.63 1.74 -9.74
CA LEU A 119 -25.20 1.88 -9.54
C LEU A 119 -24.48 1.50 -10.85
N THR A 120 -24.31 2.46 -11.75
CA THR A 120 -23.90 2.14 -13.10
C THR A 120 -22.42 2.25 -13.34
N ASN A 121 -21.70 3.20 -12.79
CA ASN A 121 -20.28 3.41 -13.11
C ASN A 121 -19.49 4.20 -12.09
N GLY A 122 -19.99 4.41 -10.88
CA GLY A 122 -19.26 5.12 -9.84
C GLY A 122 -18.18 4.24 -9.19
N PRO A 123 -17.20 4.85 -8.52
CA PRO A 123 -16.20 4.10 -7.77
C PRO A 123 -16.74 3.54 -6.44
N ASN A 124 -17.86 4.04 -5.92
CA ASN A 124 -18.45 3.57 -4.68
C ASN A 124 -19.80 2.86 -4.90
N TRP A 125 -19.80 1.56 -4.65
CA TRP A 125 -20.92 0.61 -4.75
C TRP A 125 -21.46 0.23 -3.35
N GLY A 126 -21.06 0.92 -2.29
CA GLY A 126 -21.57 0.69 -0.95
C GLY A 126 -23.03 1.14 -0.85
N VAL A 127 -23.91 0.27 -0.34
CA VAL A 127 -25.33 0.54 -0.15
C VAL A 127 -25.76 0.14 1.25
N GLY A 128 -26.37 1.05 1.99
CA GLY A 128 -26.86 0.79 3.34
C GLY A 128 -27.80 -0.40 3.40
N GLY A 129 -27.54 -1.31 4.35
CA GLY A 129 -28.31 -2.53 4.51
C GLY A 129 -27.82 -3.71 3.68
N ASN A 130 -26.90 -3.54 2.72
CA ASN A 130 -26.36 -4.65 1.92
C ASN A 130 -25.84 -5.78 2.82
N ARG A 131 -26.13 -6.99 2.38
CA ARG A 131 -25.57 -8.24 2.88
C ARG A 131 -24.43 -8.67 1.98
N THR A 132 -23.72 -9.71 2.36
CA THR A 132 -22.59 -10.21 1.58
C THR A 132 -22.98 -10.73 0.18
N ALA A 133 -24.19 -11.25 0.02
CA ALA A 133 -24.75 -11.65 -1.28
C ALA A 133 -24.97 -10.45 -2.20
N ASP A 134 -25.45 -9.33 -1.66
CA ASP A 134 -25.64 -8.10 -2.42
C ASP A 134 -24.30 -7.52 -2.88
N VAL A 135 -23.28 -7.54 -2.03
CA VAL A 135 -21.92 -7.11 -2.39
C VAL A 135 -21.34 -7.99 -3.52
N LEU A 136 -21.53 -9.30 -3.45
CA LEU A 136 -21.12 -10.19 -4.57
C LEU A 136 -21.86 -9.85 -5.85
N LEU A 137 -23.17 -9.60 -5.75
CA LEU A 137 -24.01 -9.24 -6.88
C LEU A 137 -23.54 -7.91 -7.53
N ASP A 138 -23.18 -6.92 -6.71
CA ASP A 138 -22.61 -5.65 -7.16
C ASP A 138 -21.28 -5.85 -7.92
N VAL A 139 -20.47 -6.80 -7.50
CA VAL A 139 -19.22 -7.14 -8.17
C VAL A 139 -19.45 -7.85 -9.49
N VAL A 140 -20.19 -8.97 -9.50
CA VAL A 140 -20.20 -9.90 -10.64
C VAL A 140 -21.37 -9.70 -11.59
N GLY A 141 -22.42 -9.00 -11.15
CA GLY A 141 -23.68 -8.87 -11.86
C GLY A 141 -24.56 -10.13 -11.79
N PRO A 142 -25.85 -10.00 -12.16
CA PRO A 142 -26.86 -11.02 -11.88
C PRO A 142 -26.67 -12.31 -12.67
N GLN A 143 -26.17 -12.22 -13.89
CA GLN A 143 -25.97 -13.43 -14.69
C GLN A 143 -24.90 -14.33 -14.08
N ARG A 144 -23.75 -13.74 -13.72
CA ARG A 144 -22.65 -14.49 -13.11
C ARG A 144 -23.01 -14.94 -11.70
N PHE A 145 -23.70 -14.10 -10.92
CA PHE A 145 -24.18 -14.43 -9.60
C PHE A 145 -25.04 -15.70 -9.59
N ARG A 146 -26.04 -15.80 -10.48
CA ARG A 146 -26.89 -16.99 -10.61
C ARG A 146 -26.13 -18.26 -11.04
N GLN A 147 -25.06 -18.10 -11.83
CA GLN A 147 -24.19 -19.22 -12.19
C GLN A 147 -23.43 -19.76 -10.98
N LEU A 148 -22.94 -18.84 -10.13
CA LEU A 148 -22.17 -19.18 -8.93
C LEU A 148 -23.07 -19.75 -7.82
N PHE A 149 -24.24 -19.17 -7.63
CA PHE A 149 -25.16 -19.47 -6.53
C PHE A 149 -26.62 -19.62 -7.03
N PRO A 150 -26.94 -20.72 -7.71
CA PRO A 150 -28.29 -20.94 -8.26
C PRO A 150 -29.37 -21.20 -7.18
N ASP A 151 -28.94 -21.49 -5.95
CA ASP A 151 -29.79 -21.79 -4.79
C ASP A 151 -30.03 -20.59 -3.87
N THR A 152 -29.68 -19.38 -4.33
CA THR A 152 -29.86 -18.15 -3.54
C THR A 152 -31.34 -17.84 -3.35
N THR A 153 -31.67 -17.38 -2.15
CA THR A 153 -33.02 -17.01 -1.75
C THR A 153 -33.10 -15.55 -1.37
N VAL A 154 -34.30 -15.00 -1.23
CA VAL A 154 -34.55 -13.64 -0.74
C VAL A 154 -33.88 -13.39 0.62
N ALA A 155 -33.80 -14.41 1.48
CA ALA A 155 -33.16 -14.31 2.78
C ALA A 155 -31.64 -14.06 2.72
N ASP A 156 -31.00 -14.27 1.60
CA ASP A 156 -29.58 -13.98 1.40
C ASP A 156 -29.33 -12.49 1.08
N HIS A 157 -30.35 -11.77 0.65
CA HIS A 157 -30.27 -10.40 0.15
C HIS A 157 -30.87 -9.36 1.09
N ASN A 158 -30.41 -8.13 0.96
CA ASN A 158 -31.12 -6.98 1.53
C ASN A 158 -32.39 -6.71 0.71
N THR A 159 -33.53 -6.81 1.37
CA THR A 159 -34.83 -6.65 0.73
C THR A 159 -35.08 -5.24 0.20
N LEU A 160 -34.46 -4.22 0.80
CA LEU A 160 -34.53 -2.84 0.31
C LEU A 160 -33.91 -2.65 -1.07
N THR A 161 -32.85 -3.40 -1.38
CA THR A 161 -32.15 -3.31 -2.66
C THR A 161 -32.73 -4.20 -3.74
N THR A 162 -33.67 -5.07 -3.41
CA THR A 162 -34.28 -6.02 -4.35
C THR A 162 -35.61 -5.57 -4.96
N ILE A 163 -36.15 -4.42 -4.55
CA ILE A 163 -37.36 -3.83 -5.14
C ILE A 163 -37.00 -3.09 -6.42
N LEU A 164 -37.29 -3.67 -7.57
CA LEU A 164 -36.99 -3.11 -8.87
C LEU A 164 -38.15 -2.27 -9.43
N PRO A 165 -37.81 -1.21 -10.22
CA PRO A 165 -38.82 -0.58 -11.07
C PRO A 165 -39.34 -1.61 -12.08
N ASP A 166 -40.64 -1.75 -12.17
CA ASP A 166 -41.30 -2.62 -13.14
C ASP A 166 -41.76 -1.78 -14.32
N SER A 167 -41.07 -1.90 -15.44
CA SER A 167 -41.42 -1.20 -16.69
C SER A 167 -42.76 -1.64 -17.26
N SER A 168 -43.33 -2.77 -16.83
CA SER A 168 -44.67 -3.21 -17.23
C SER A 168 -45.79 -2.34 -16.63
N ARG A 169 -45.44 -1.52 -15.62
CA ARG A 169 -46.32 -0.50 -15.01
C ARG A 169 -46.40 0.81 -15.83
N CYS A 170 -45.60 0.94 -16.84
CA CYS A 170 -45.56 2.05 -17.78
C CYS A 170 -46.38 1.68 -19.04
N GLY A 171 -46.62 2.60 -19.93
CA GLY A 171 -47.33 2.35 -21.17
C GLY A 171 -46.73 1.22 -22.04
N GLU A 172 -47.46 0.82 -23.11
CA GLU A 172 -47.05 -0.28 -24.00
C GLU A 172 -45.64 -0.14 -24.58
N ASP A 173 -45.08 1.08 -24.59
CA ASP A 173 -43.71 1.39 -25.01
C ASP A 173 -42.66 1.19 -23.89
N GLY A 174 -43.08 0.86 -22.67
CA GLY A 174 -42.22 0.72 -21.51
C GLY A 174 -41.67 2.06 -20.96
N ILE A 175 -42.17 3.18 -21.43
CA ILE A 175 -41.83 4.54 -21.02
C ILE A 175 -42.94 5.07 -20.12
N CYS A 176 -42.64 5.40 -18.88
CA CYS A 176 -43.62 5.96 -17.96
C CYS A 176 -43.90 7.43 -18.24
N ASP A 177 -45.19 7.76 -18.39
CA ASP A 177 -45.67 9.15 -18.45
C ASP A 177 -46.10 9.59 -17.03
N PRO A 178 -45.32 10.46 -16.35
CA PRO A 178 -45.70 10.97 -15.03
C PRO A 178 -47.01 11.80 -15.04
N LEU A 179 -47.36 12.37 -16.21
CA LEU A 179 -48.60 13.17 -16.34
C LEU A 179 -49.85 12.26 -16.45
N ALA A 180 -49.64 11.03 -16.90
CA ALA A 180 -50.67 9.99 -16.93
C ALA A 180 -50.78 9.25 -15.59
N GLY A 181 -49.94 9.57 -14.61
CA GLY A 181 -49.90 8.91 -13.29
C GLY A 181 -49.15 7.58 -13.35
N GLU A 182 -48.46 7.30 -14.45
CA GLU A 182 -47.67 6.10 -14.59
C GLU A 182 -46.35 6.21 -13.80
N SER A 183 -45.99 5.14 -13.13
CA SER A 183 -44.73 5.07 -12.41
C SER A 183 -44.20 3.62 -12.44
N PRO A 184 -42.95 3.42 -12.78
CA PRO A 184 -42.35 2.09 -12.71
C PRO A 184 -42.12 1.64 -11.26
N TYR A 185 -42.43 2.51 -10.31
CA TYR A 185 -42.18 2.29 -8.88
C TYR A 185 -43.47 1.90 -8.15
N LEU A 186 -43.26 1.21 -7.03
CA LEU A 186 -44.35 0.91 -6.10
C LEU A 186 -45.04 2.19 -5.63
N SER A 187 -46.35 2.16 -5.51
CA SER A 187 -47.07 3.24 -4.87
C SER A 187 -46.69 3.34 -3.39
N PRO A 188 -46.95 4.47 -2.71
CA PRO A 188 -46.71 4.60 -1.28
C PRO A 188 -47.40 3.52 -0.43
N ALA A 189 -48.58 3.05 -0.86
CA ALA A 189 -49.28 1.97 -0.18
C ALA A 189 -48.61 0.62 -0.33
N GLU A 190 -48.06 0.31 -1.52
CA GLU A 190 -47.31 -0.91 -1.82
C GLU A 190 -45.95 -0.90 -1.09
N VAL A 191 -45.29 0.27 -1.04
CA VAL A 191 -44.07 0.46 -0.24
C VAL A 191 -44.33 0.26 1.25
N LEU A 192 -45.44 0.78 1.76
CA LEU A 192 -45.84 0.59 3.15
C LEU A 192 -46.15 -0.89 3.45
N ALA A 193 -46.84 -1.59 2.55
CA ALA A 193 -47.10 -3.01 2.64
C ALA A 193 -45.81 -3.84 2.60
N ALA A 194 -44.91 -3.53 1.66
CA ALA A 194 -43.59 -4.13 1.58
C ALA A 194 -42.78 -3.87 2.86
N THR A 195 -42.81 -2.63 3.40
CA THR A 195 -42.12 -2.26 4.64
C THR A 195 -42.70 -2.98 5.86
N ALA A 196 -44.02 -3.17 5.92
CA ALA A 196 -44.65 -3.99 6.95
C ALA A 196 -44.25 -5.47 6.88
N ALA A 197 -44.09 -6.00 5.68
CA ALA A 197 -43.61 -7.36 5.42
C ALA A 197 -42.10 -7.51 5.64
N PHE A 198 -41.35 -6.43 5.76
CA PHE A 198 -39.89 -6.43 5.91
C PHE A 198 -39.37 -7.22 7.11
N ASN A 199 -40.15 -7.25 8.19
CA ASN A 199 -39.81 -8.00 9.38
C ASN A 199 -40.33 -9.45 9.33
N ASP A 200 -40.99 -9.86 8.24
CA ASP A 200 -41.52 -11.18 8.04
C ASP A 200 -41.15 -11.69 6.63
N PRO A 201 -40.11 -12.53 6.49
CA PRO A 201 -39.69 -13.06 5.19
C PRO A 201 -40.80 -13.85 4.47
N MET A 202 -41.72 -14.49 5.20
CA MET A 202 -42.84 -15.21 4.60
C MET A 202 -43.91 -14.27 4.04
N ALA A 203 -44.17 -13.16 4.72
CA ALA A 203 -45.08 -12.12 4.25
C ALA A 203 -44.50 -11.39 3.02
N LEU A 204 -43.22 -11.16 2.98
CA LEU A 204 -42.54 -10.57 1.83
C LEU A 204 -42.57 -11.52 0.64
N GLN A 205 -42.29 -12.81 0.84
CA GLN A 205 -42.38 -13.81 -0.21
C GLN A 205 -43.83 -13.94 -0.75
N ALA A 206 -44.84 -13.90 0.11
CA ALA A 206 -46.22 -13.91 -0.29
C ALA A 206 -46.62 -12.66 -1.13
N LEU A 207 -46.04 -11.49 -0.81
CA LEU A 207 -46.23 -10.29 -1.61
C LEU A 207 -45.60 -10.40 -3.02
N VAL A 208 -44.48 -11.08 -3.11
CA VAL A 208 -43.77 -11.36 -4.39
C VAL A 208 -44.51 -12.39 -5.23
N ASP A 209 -45.04 -13.42 -4.56
CA ASP A 209 -45.73 -14.54 -5.22
C ASP A 209 -47.16 -14.15 -5.63
N ASP A 210 -47.69 -13.02 -5.22
CA ASP A 210 -49.00 -12.53 -5.63
C ASP A 210 -48.92 -11.94 -7.05
N PRO A 211 -49.56 -12.62 -8.03
CA PRO A 211 -49.49 -12.20 -9.43
C PRO A 211 -50.16 -10.83 -9.70
N ASN A 212 -50.92 -10.27 -8.73
CA ASN A 212 -51.55 -8.97 -8.86
C ASN A 212 -50.61 -7.84 -8.40
N ASN A 213 -49.55 -8.13 -7.69
CA ASN A 213 -48.70 -7.10 -7.14
C ASN A 213 -47.56 -6.68 -8.07
N ASN A 214 -47.28 -7.43 -9.15
CA ASN A 214 -46.16 -7.19 -10.09
C ASN A 214 -44.82 -6.89 -9.40
N ILE A 215 -44.64 -7.35 -8.18
CA ILE A 215 -43.41 -7.19 -7.41
C ILE A 215 -42.50 -8.34 -7.83
N THR A 216 -41.67 -8.11 -8.82
CA THR A 216 -40.64 -9.07 -9.19
C THR A 216 -39.42 -8.84 -8.31
N LEU A 217 -39.28 -9.64 -7.25
CA LEU A 217 -38.01 -9.80 -6.56
C LEU A 217 -37.11 -10.63 -7.48
N THR A 218 -36.39 -9.99 -8.35
CA THR A 218 -35.56 -10.71 -9.33
C THR A 218 -34.26 -11.21 -8.74
N GLY A 219 -33.95 -10.95 -7.46
CA GLY A 219 -32.61 -11.16 -6.91
C GLY A 219 -31.56 -10.34 -7.66
N VAL A 220 -31.99 -9.27 -8.32
CA VAL A 220 -31.19 -8.38 -9.13
C VAL A 220 -31.50 -6.96 -8.70
N PRO A 221 -30.75 -6.38 -7.81
CA PRO A 221 -31.01 -5.02 -7.30
C PRO A 221 -30.83 -3.93 -8.37
N PHE A 222 -30.44 -4.29 -9.58
CA PHE A 222 -30.14 -3.30 -10.62
C PHE A 222 -31.08 -3.46 -11.83
N ALA A 223 -31.79 -2.39 -12.16
CA ALA A 223 -32.67 -2.32 -13.31
C ALA A 223 -32.00 -2.70 -14.63
N THR A 224 -30.69 -2.56 -14.73
CA THR A 224 -29.92 -2.88 -15.94
C THR A 224 -29.34 -4.30 -15.90
N GLY A 225 -29.45 -5.01 -14.78
CA GLY A 225 -28.86 -6.32 -14.63
C GLY A 225 -27.33 -6.35 -14.74
N GLN A 226 -26.67 -5.25 -14.45
CA GLN A 226 -25.21 -5.11 -14.62
C GLN A 226 -24.56 -5.04 -13.24
N GLY A 227 -23.43 -5.63 -13.07
CA GLY A 227 -22.55 -5.44 -11.93
C GLY A 227 -21.30 -4.67 -12.37
N TYR A 228 -20.34 -4.53 -11.48
CA TYR A 228 -19.08 -3.86 -11.80
C TYR A 228 -18.30 -4.56 -12.92
N LEU A 229 -18.00 -5.84 -12.77
CA LEU A 229 -17.18 -6.61 -13.71
C LEU A 229 -17.75 -6.70 -15.13
N PRO A 230 -19.07 -6.83 -15.35
CA PRO A 230 -19.61 -6.80 -16.71
C PRO A 230 -19.41 -5.49 -17.47
N GLN A 231 -19.23 -4.38 -16.74
CA GLN A 231 -19.06 -3.04 -17.30
C GLN A 231 -17.62 -2.54 -17.28
N ASN A 232 -16.79 -3.08 -16.37
CA ASN A 232 -15.45 -2.58 -16.13
C ASN A 232 -14.44 -3.72 -16.15
N THR A 233 -13.27 -3.46 -16.73
CA THR A 233 -12.12 -4.31 -16.56
C THR A 233 -11.30 -3.77 -15.39
N PRO A 234 -11.06 -4.58 -14.34
CA PRO A 234 -10.25 -4.14 -13.23
C PRO A 234 -8.86 -3.66 -13.67
N VAL A 235 -8.43 -2.57 -13.08
CA VAL A 235 -7.09 -2.02 -13.33
C VAL A 235 -6.17 -2.44 -12.19
N SER A 236 -5.01 -2.96 -12.53
CA SER A 236 -4.07 -3.53 -11.57
C SER A 236 -3.49 -2.51 -10.58
N SER A 237 -3.58 -1.22 -10.86
CA SER A 237 -3.16 -0.14 -9.97
C SER A 237 -4.29 0.45 -9.11
N ASP A 238 -5.53 -0.03 -9.25
CA ASP A 238 -6.64 0.39 -8.41
C ASP A 238 -6.68 -0.43 -7.12
N LEU A 239 -7.17 0.20 -6.05
CA LEU A 239 -7.46 -0.42 -4.77
C LEU A 239 -8.94 -0.81 -4.72
N TYR A 240 -9.22 -2.08 -4.49
CA TYR A 240 -10.58 -2.63 -4.35
C TYR A 240 -10.83 -2.91 -2.89
N PHE A 241 -11.82 -2.23 -2.32
CA PHE A 241 -12.18 -2.31 -0.90
C PHE A 241 -13.56 -2.93 -0.75
N LEU A 242 -13.68 -4.00 0.06
CA LEU A 242 -14.92 -4.71 0.31
C LEU A 242 -15.21 -4.76 1.82
N ASN A 243 -16.42 -4.37 2.18
CA ASN A 243 -16.90 -4.36 3.56
C ASN A 243 -18.34 -4.89 3.60
N ALA A 244 -18.59 -6.00 4.30
CA ALA A 244 -19.93 -6.50 4.57
C ALA A 244 -19.90 -7.61 5.63
N GLY A 245 -21.08 -8.02 6.10
CA GLY A 245 -21.27 -9.10 7.05
C GLY A 245 -22.04 -8.69 8.29
N GLY A 246 -21.91 -7.43 8.70
CA GLY A 246 -22.64 -6.89 9.84
C GLY A 246 -24.14 -7.08 9.74
N ASN A 247 -24.74 -6.81 8.58
CA ASN A 247 -26.17 -7.00 8.35
C ASN A 247 -26.60 -8.47 8.36
N ASN A 248 -25.77 -9.38 7.86
CA ASN A 248 -26.04 -10.82 7.96
C ASN A 248 -26.14 -11.26 9.43
N ILE A 249 -25.23 -10.77 10.27
CA ILE A 249 -25.22 -11.10 11.71
C ILE A 249 -26.42 -10.46 12.42
N LEU A 250 -26.67 -9.16 12.18
CA LEU A 250 -27.80 -8.44 12.78
C LEU A 250 -29.15 -9.12 12.50
N ASP A 251 -29.37 -9.51 11.24
CA ASP A 251 -30.59 -10.21 10.86
C ASP A 251 -30.67 -11.60 11.48
N GLY A 252 -29.53 -12.30 11.54
CA GLY A 252 -29.46 -13.58 12.24
C GLY A 252 -29.77 -13.47 13.72
N VAL A 253 -29.36 -12.35 14.38
CA VAL A 253 -29.73 -12.06 15.77
C VAL A 253 -31.23 -11.78 15.91
N ARG A 254 -31.78 -10.90 15.06
CA ARG A 254 -33.21 -10.53 15.07
C ARG A 254 -34.13 -11.72 14.88
N ASN A 255 -33.75 -12.61 13.99
CA ASN A 255 -34.57 -13.76 13.58
C ASN A 255 -34.24 -15.05 14.34
N GLY A 256 -33.23 -15.03 15.23
CA GLY A 256 -32.76 -16.24 15.94
C GLY A 256 -32.16 -17.31 15.01
N THR A 257 -31.61 -16.93 13.86
CA THR A 257 -31.17 -17.84 12.79
C THR A 257 -29.64 -17.94 12.64
N LEU A 258 -28.88 -17.33 13.57
CA LEU A 258 -27.43 -17.48 13.55
C LEU A 258 -27.02 -18.95 13.66
N SER A 259 -26.26 -19.41 12.71
CA SER A 259 -25.69 -20.75 12.66
C SER A 259 -24.37 -20.76 11.92
N LEU A 260 -23.57 -21.79 12.16
CA LEU A 260 -22.33 -21.97 11.42
C LEU A 260 -22.56 -22.00 9.90
N MET A 261 -23.65 -22.63 9.45
CA MET A 261 -23.99 -22.74 8.03
C MET A 261 -24.36 -21.37 7.43
N SER A 262 -25.19 -20.56 8.12
CA SER A 262 -25.56 -19.24 7.63
C SER A 262 -24.37 -18.28 7.58
N MET A 263 -23.48 -18.33 8.58
CA MET A 263 -22.27 -17.50 8.62
C MET A 263 -21.23 -17.94 7.60
N GLU A 264 -21.07 -19.25 7.39
CA GLU A 264 -20.20 -19.78 6.33
C GLU A 264 -20.69 -19.37 4.94
N ARG A 265 -22.01 -19.44 4.69
CA ARG A 265 -22.60 -18.98 3.43
C ARG A 265 -22.37 -17.48 3.22
N ALA A 266 -22.60 -16.66 4.24
CA ALA A 266 -22.33 -15.24 4.17
C ALA A 266 -20.86 -14.93 3.88
N ALA A 267 -19.93 -15.61 4.55
CA ALA A 267 -18.51 -15.48 4.29
C ALA A 267 -18.13 -15.91 2.86
N THR A 268 -18.79 -16.95 2.34
CA THR A 268 -18.55 -17.45 0.98
C THR A 268 -18.95 -16.41 -0.07
N PHE A 269 -20.05 -15.71 0.09
CA PHE A 269 -20.41 -14.63 -0.84
C PHE A 269 -19.31 -13.54 -0.88
N LEU A 270 -18.86 -13.06 0.27
CA LEU A 270 -17.88 -11.99 0.33
C LEU A 270 -16.50 -12.43 -0.19
N SER A 271 -16.04 -13.61 0.19
CA SER A 271 -14.76 -14.14 -0.30
C SER A 271 -14.78 -14.39 -1.81
N THR A 272 -15.94 -14.83 -2.34
CA THR A 272 -16.15 -15.02 -3.79
C THR A 272 -16.08 -13.69 -4.53
N ALA A 273 -16.64 -12.61 -3.98
CA ALA A 273 -16.54 -11.27 -4.57
C ALA A 273 -15.08 -10.86 -4.78
N GLY A 274 -14.22 -11.04 -3.77
CA GLY A 274 -12.80 -10.77 -3.91
C GLY A 274 -12.07 -11.72 -4.87
N SER A 275 -12.47 -12.99 -4.90
CA SER A 275 -11.93 -13.98 -5.84
C SER A 275 -12.23 -13.61 -7.30
N GLU A 276 -13.47 -13.20 -7.59
CA GLU A 276 -13.90 -12.81 -8.95
C GLU A 276 -13.19 -11.51 -9.39
N LEU A 277 -13.03 -10.52 -8.49
CA LEU A 277 -12.22 -9.33 -8.78
C LEU A 277 -10.77 -9.68 -9.14
N LYS A 278 -10.15 -10.58 -8.37
CA LYS A 278 -8.79 -11.04 -8.66
C LYS A 278 -8.70 -11.80 -9.97
N ALA A 279 -9.64 -12.70 -10.24
CA ALA A 279 -9.70 -13.45 -11.49
C ALA A 279 -9.85 -12.53 -12.69
N ALA A 280 -10.51 -11.37 -12.52
CA ALA A 280 -10.66 -10.35 -13.54
C ALA A 280 -9.45 -9.43 -13.68
N GLY A 281 -8.42 -9.53 -12.81
CA GLY A 281 -7.17 -8.76 -12.92
C GLY A 281 -6.92 -7.73 -11.81
N ALA A 282 -7.80 -7.63 -10.80
CA ALA A 282 -7.55 -6.77 -9.64
C ALA A 282 -6.33 -7.26 -8.86
N LYS A 283 -5.36 -6.39 -8.65
CA LYS A 283 -4.12 -6.71 -7.94
C LYS A 283 -4.23 -6.45 -6.44
N TYR A 284 -4.78 -5.32 -6.05
CA TYR A 284 -4.89 -4.88 -4.67
C TYR A 284 -6.34 -5.00 -4.20
N VAL A 285 -6.64 -6.08 -3.50
CA VAL A 285 -7.97 -6.34 -2.93
C VAL A 285 -7.85 -6.37 -1.41
N VAL A 286 -8.67 -5.59 -0.75
CA VAL A 286 -8.73 -5.44 0.69
C VAL A 286 -10.15 -5.69 1.16
N MET A 287 -10.29 -6.42 2.25
CA MET A 287 -11.56 -6.69 2.89
C MET A 287 -11.49 -6.33 4.38
N THR A 288 -12.62 -6.04 4.99
CA THR A 288 -12.73 -6.01 6.44
C THR A 288 -13.43 -7.27 6.94
N ASN A 289 -13.09 -7.71 8.14
CA ASN A 289 -13.96 -8.61 8.88
C ASN A 289 -15.17 -7.81 9.44
N ALA A 290 -16.18 -8.51 9.97
CA ALA A 290 -17.32 -7.86 10.61
C ALA A 290 -16.91 -7.34 12.01
N PRO A 291 -17.39 -6.16 12.45
CA PRO A 291 -17.15 -5.67 13.80
C PRO A 291 -17.88 -6.54 14.84
N ALA A 292 -17.52 -6.39 16.12
CA ALA A 292 -18.17 -7.09 17.23
C ALA A 292 -19.61 -6.57 17.42
N ILE A 293 -20.56 -7.16 16.70
CA ILE A 293 -21.97 -6.71 16.61
C ILE A 293 -22.65 -6.70 17.98
N GLY A 294 -22.31 -7.65 18.86
CA GLY A 294 -22.83 -7.68 20.22
C GLY A 294 -22.50 -6.46 21.07
N ASN A 295 -21.43 -5.75 20.70
CA ASN A 295 -20.96 -4.55 21.40
C ASN A 295 -21.52 -3.24 20.82
N THR A 296 -22.42 -3.33 19.85
CA THR A 296 -23.18 -2.17 19.35
C THR A 296 -24.37 -1.85 20.27
N PRO A 297 -24.79 -0.58 20.40
CA PRO A 297 -25.94 -0.21 21.23
C PRO A 297 -27.24 -0.97 20.92
N ALA A 298 -27.42 -1.37 19.65
CA ALA A 298 -28.58 -2.16 19.21
C ALA A 298 -28.70 -3.51 19.90
N VAL A 299 -27.59 -4.16 20.15
CA VAL A 299 -27.56 -5.50 20.75
C VAL A 299 -27.22 -5.42 22.25
N TYR A 300 -26.32 -4.52 22.63
CA TYR A 300 -25.86 -4.37 24.00
C TYR A 300 -27.02 -4.08 24.97
N SER A 301 -27.96 -3.23 24.58
CA SER A 301 -29.16 -2.91 25.35
C SER A 301 -30.10 -4.10 25.63
N GLN A 302 -29.95 -5.20 24.89
CA GLN A 302 -30.73 -6.42 25.05
C GLN A 302 -30.13 -7.40 26.11
N GLY A 303 -28.95 -7.08 26.64
CA GLY A 303 -28.31 -7.79 27.74
C GLY A 303 -27.38 -8.92 27.30
N ALA A 304 -26.71 -9.54 28.28
CA ALA A 304 -25.59 -10.44 28.09
C ALA A 304 -25.87 -11.65 27.16
N ALA A 305 -27.08 -12.19 27.16
CA ALA A 305 -27.43 -13.32 26.32
C ALA A 305 -27.43 -12.92 24.82
N ALA A 306 -27.96 -11.73 24.49
CA ALA A 306 -27.98 -11.22 23.14
C ALA A 306 -26.56 -10.83 22.67
N ILE A 307 -25.77 -10.19 23.55
CA ILE A 307 -24.35 -9.86 23.30
C ILE A 307 -23.57 -11.12 22.93
N ASN A 308 -23.63 -12.16 23.77
CA ASN A 308 -22.91 -13.41 23.52
C ASN A 308 -23.37 -14.10 22.24
N TYR A 309 -24.67 -14.09 21.95
CA TYR A 309 -25.22 -14.69 20.76
C TYR A 309 -24.74 -13.97 19.50
N ALA A 310 -24.77 -12.64 19.47
CA ALA A 310 -24.31 -11.84 18.35
C ALA A 310 -22.79 -11.95 18.15
N ASN A 311 -22.00 -11.88 19.22
CA ASN A 311 -20.55 -12.00 19.14
C ASN A 311 -20.13 -13.42 18.69
N SER A 312 -20.87 -14.48 19.07
CA SER A 312 -20.67 -15.81 18.49
C SER A 312 -20.90 -15.84 16.98
N GLY A 313 -21.91 -15.12 16.50
CA GLY A 313 -22.19 -14.96 15.07
C GLY A 313 -21.06 -14.24 14.36
N THR A 314 -20.56 -13.14 14.93
CA THR A 314 -19.40 -12.39 14.43
C THR A 314 -18.19 -13.28 14.32
N GLU A 315 -17.87 -14.02 15.36
CA GLU A 315 -16.71 -14.91 15.40
C GLU A 315 -16.81 -16.02 14.34
N MET A 316 -17.99 -16.68 14.22
CA MET A 316 -18.21 -17.69 13.20
C MET A 316 -18.01 -17.13 11.80
N PHE A 317 -18.55 -15.95 11.51
CA PHE A 317 -18.38 -15.28 10.22
C PHE A 317 -16.91 -14.94 9.95
N ASN A 318 -16.26 -14.27 10.89
CA ASN A 318 -14.87 -13.77 10.74
C ASN A 318 -13.87 -14.93 10.58
N ASP A 319 -14.03 -16.04 11.33
CA ASP A 319 -13.18 -17.24 11.17
C ASP A 319 -13.36 -17.89 9.80
N ARG A 320 -14.61 -17.99 9.29
CA ARG A 320 -14.89 -18.54 7.97
C ARG A 320 -14.36 -17.63 6.86
N LEU A 321 -14.61 -16.35 6.95
CA LEU A 321 -14.09 -15.37 5.99
C LEU A 321 -12.55 -15.42 5.93
N ARG A 322 -11.87 -15.42 7.07
CA ARG A 322 -10.41 -15.51 7.14
C ARG A 322 -9.89 -16.77 6.43
N ARG A 323 -10.48 -17.94 6.69
CA ARG A 323 -10.05 -19.19 6.04
C ARG A 323 -10.23 -19.12 4.53
N GLN A 324 -11.40 -18.72 4.06
CA GLN A 324 -11.71 -18.66 2.64
C GLN A 324 -10.85 -17.60 1.91
N VAL A 325 -10.63 -16.43 2.51
CA VAL A 325 -9.74 -15.40 1.97
C VAL A 325 -8.28 -15.88 1.91
N ASN A 326 -7.83 -16.66 2.91
CA ASN A 326 -6.50 -17.25 2.87
C ASN A 326 -6.35 -18.31 1.76
N ASP A 327 -7.39 -19.08 1.47
CA ASP A 327 -7.41 -20.06 0.37
C ASP A 327 -7.34 -19.36 -1.00
N VAL A 328 -8.02 -18.22 -1.15
CA VAL A 328 -7.91 -17.35 -2.34
C VAL A 328 -6.51 -16.73 -2.43
N GLY A 329 -5.95 -16.35 -1.32
CA GLY A 329 -4.63 -15.72 -1.17
C GLY A 329 -4.53 -14.30 -1.74
N ASN A 330 -3.57 -13.54 -1.28
CA ASN A 330 -3.31 -12.16 -1.72
C ASN A 330 -4.54 -11.24 -1.68
N ILE A 331 -5.34 -11.35 -0.63
CA ILE A 331 -6.39 -10.42 -0.21
C ILE A 331 -6.07 -10.04 1.23
N LEU A 332 -5.90 -8.76 1.50
CA LEU A 332 -5.67 -8.27 2.86
C LEU A 332 -6.98 -8.20 3.61
N LEU A 333 -7.04 -8.88 4.75
CA LEU A 333 -8.15 -8.77 5.68
C LEU A 333 -7.77 -7.80 6.81
N LEU A 334 -8.54 -6.73 6.96
CA LEU A 334 -8.41 -5.73 8.02
C LEU A 334 -9.27 -6.15 9.22
N ASP A 335 -8.77 -5.94 10.43
CA ASP A 335 -9.41 -6.39 11.66
C ASP A 335 -10.32 -5.31 12.27
N LEU A 336 -11.51 -5.19 11.72
CA LEU A 336 -12.52 -4.25 12.21
C LEU A 336 -13.09 -4.65 13.58
N GLU A 337 -13.21 -5.98 13.82
CA GLU A 337 -13.59 -6.53 15.13
C GLU A 337 -12.63 -6.05 16.21
N GLY A 338 -11.34 -6.30 16.01
CA GLY A 338 -10.33 -5.98 17.00
C GLY A 338 -10.14 -4.47 17.21
N VAL A 339 -10.26 -3.67 16.16
CA VAL A 339 -10.17 -2.20 16.30
C VAL A 339 -11.36 -1.66 17.10
N LEU A 340 -12.58 -2.13 16.85
CA LEU A 340 -13.75 -1.70 17.62
C LEU A 340 -13.61 -2.09 19.08
N GLU A 341 -13.25 -3.33 19.38
CA GLU A 341 -13.01 -3.81 20.75
C GLU A 341 -11.96 -2.96 21.47
N LEU A 342 -10.84 -2.67 20.79
CA LEU A 342 -9.77 -1.85 21.36
C LEU A 342 -10.22 -0.43 21.70
N VAL A 343 -11.05 0.17 20.84
CA VAL A 343 -11.63 1.52 21.05
C VAL A 343 -12.62 1.50 22.21
N LEU A 344 -13.47 0.48 22.30
CA LEU A 344 -14.47 0.34 23.36
C LEU A 344 -13.82 0.08 24.73
N ASP A 345 -12.73 -0.65 24.76
CA ASP A 345 -11.95 -0.91 25.98
C ASP A 345 -11.15 0.32 26.46
N ASN A 346 -10.83 1.25 25.56
CA ASN A 346 -9.95 2.38 25.84
C ASN A 346 -10.47 3.70 25.19
N PRO A 347 -11.73 4.09 25.34
CA PRO A 347 -12.34 5.19 24.58
C PRO A 347 -11.59 6.51 24.73
N ALA A 348 -11.14 6.84 25.93
CA ALA A 348 -10.41 8.09 26.20
C ALA A 348 -9.08 8.18 25.44
N ALA A 349 -8.39 7.05 25.19
CA ALA A 349 -7.15 7.04 24.42
C ALA A 349 -7.40 7.44 22.95
N PHE A 350 -8.59 7.17 22.44
CA PHE A 350 -9.01 7.49 21.08
C PHE A 350 -9.78 8.81 20.95
N GLY A 351 -9.93 9.57 22.07
CA GLY A 351 -10.57 10.87 22.07
C GLY A 351 -12.06 10.86 22.38
N PHE A 352 -12.65 9.69 22.66
CA PHE A 352 -14.03 9.56 23.08
C PHE A 352 -14.19 9.74 24.59
N ALA A 353 -15.40 9.99 25.04
CA ALA A 353 -15.68 10.05 26.48
C ALA A 353 -15.39 8.72 27.17
N ASP A 354 -14.81 8.79 28.37
CA ASP A 354 -14.47 7.61 29.18
C ASP A 354 -15.73 7.06 29.89
N ILE A 355 -16.58 6.44 29.07
CA ILE A 355 -17.87 5.85 29.47
C ILE A 355 -18.04 4.50 28.77
N ASN A 356 -19.08 3.75 29.16
CA ASN A 356 -19.46 2.55 28.39
C ASN A 356 -20.07 2.94 27.04
N GLN A 357 -19.25 3.01 26.04
CA GLN A 357 -19.64 3.41 24.67
C GLN A 357 -20.61 2.41 24.02
N SER A 358 -20.60 1.15 24.41
CA SER A 358 -21.50 0.11 23.87
C SER A 358 -22.97 0.33 24.30
N ASP A 359 -23.21 1.00 25.43
CA ASP A 359 -24.55 1.19 25.97
C ASP A 359 -25.23 2.48 25.49
N THR A 360 -24.57 3.29 24.67
CA THR A 360 -25.02 4.63 24.34
C THR A 360 -24.72 5.03 22.89
N CYS A 361 -25.42 6.04 22.41
CA CYS A 361 -25.21 6.65 21.11
C CYS A 361 -25.57 8.14 21.10
N TYR A 362 -25.34 8.81 19.98
CA TYR A 362 -25.71 10.19 19.77
C TYR A 362 -27.22 10.33 19.58
N VAL A 363 -27.84 9.50 18.72
CA VAL A 363 -29.27 9.58 18.39
C VAL A 363 -29.84 8.21 17.97
N ASN A 364 -31.12 8.00 18.11
CA ASN A 364 -31.84 6.81 17.60
C ASN A 364 -31.34 5.46 18.11
N CYS A 365 -30.98 5.35 19.37
CA CYS A 365 -30.76 4.09 20.06
C CYS A 365 -31.58 4.01 21.33
N ALA A 366 -31.53 2.88 22.03
CA ALA A 366 -32.30 2.69 23.28
C ALA A 366 -31.93 3.69 24.38
N ASN A 367 -30.63 4.03 24.47
CA ASN A 367 -30.05 4.90 25.49
C ASN A 367 -29.22 6.04 24.88
N PRO A 368 -29.84 7.07 24.23
CA PRO A 368 -29.06 8.23 23.79
C PRO A 368 -28.38 8.90 24.97
N HIS A 369 -27.11 9.32 24.80
CA HIS A 369 -26.33 9.81 25.93
C HIS A 369 -26.93 11.12 26.53
N PRO A 370 -27.12 11.20 27.86
CA PRO A 370 -27.82 12.34 28.47
C PRO A 370 -27.06 13.66 28.44
N VAL A 371 -25.74 13.62 28.22
CA VAL A 371 -24.88 14.81 28.06
C VAL A 371 -24.56 15.03 26.59
N TYR A 372 -23.93 14.07 25.94
CA TYR A 372 -23.37 14.23 24.59
C TYR A 372 -24.31 13.81 23.45
N GLY A 373 -25.44 13.16 23.75
CA GLY A 373 -26.44 12.79 22.74
C GLY A 373 -27.13 14.01 22.14
N ALA A 374 -27.84 13.83 21.04
CA ALA A 374 -28.48 14.91 20.26
C ALA A 374 -29.45 15.78 21.11
N ASN A 375 -30.09 15.20 22.10
CA ASN A 375 -30.98 15.90 23.05
C ASN A 375 -30.33 16.04 24.45
N GLY A 376 -29.02 15.86 24.55
CA GLY A 376 -28.28 15.96 25.82
C GLY A 376 -28.06 17.41 26.27
N THR A 377 -27.41 17.56 27.42
CA THR A 377 -27.13 18.90 28.00
C THR A 377 -25.96 19.61 27.30
N ASP A 378 -25.08 18.89 26.62
CA ASP A 378 -23.94 19.40 25.85
C ASP A 378 -23.73 18.49 24.59
N PRO A 379 -24.60 18.60 23.58
CA PRO A 379 -24.60 17.70 22.44
C PRO A 379 -23.27 17.73 21.68
N ASN A 380 -22.58 16.59 21.61
CA ASN A 380 -21.29 16.45 20.93
C ASN A 380 -21.07 15.00 20.46
N ALA A 381 -21.33 14.75 19.20
CA ALA A 381 -21.19 13.41 18.62
C ALA A 381 -19.74 12.91 18.66
N ASP A 382 -18.74 13.79 18.57
CA ASP A 382 -17.32 13.41 18.58
C ASP A 382 -16.86 12.78 19.91
N MET A 383 -17.64 12.94 20.97
CA MET A 383 -17.40 12.29 22.26
C MET A 383 -17.93 10.85 22.32
N LEU A 384 -18.65 10.40 21.31
CA LEU A 384 -19.29 9.08 21.26
C LEU A 384 -18.78 8.25 20.07
N VAL A 385 -18.64 6.94 20.30
CA VAL A 385 -18.25 6.01 19.22
C VAL A 385 -19.39 5.82 18.24
N PHE A 386 -20.63 5.73 18.73
CA PHE A 386 -21.80 5.44 17.93
C PHE A 386 -22.68 6.65 17.68
N TYR A 387 -23.01 6.87 16.41
CA TYR A 387 -23.98 7.89 15.99
C TYR A 387 -25.41 7.45 16.30
N ASP A 388 -25.78 6.26 15.89
CA ASP A 388 -27.04 5.62 16.16
C ASP A 388 -26.84 4.26 16.87
N ALA A 389 -27.83 3.39 16.80
CA ALA A 389 -27.76 2.09 17.45
C ALA A 389 -26.66 1.16 16.90
N ILE A 390 -26.08 1.45 15.72
CA ILE A 390 -25.15 0.54 14.99
C ILE A 390 -23.96 1.28 14.40
N HIS A 391 -24.19 2.47 13.84
CA HIS A 391 -23.22 3.14 12.99
C HIS A 391 -22.28 4.04 13.81
N PRO A 392 -20.97 4.06 13.47
CA PRO A 392 -20.03 4.97 14.11
C PRO A 392 -20.36 6.44 13.81
N THR A 393 -19.98 7.32 14.71
CA THR A 393 -19.96 8.78 14.49
C THR A 393 -18.94 9.13 13.40
N LEU A 394 -18.95 10.39 12.95
CA LEU A 394 -17.96 10.90 12.02
C LEU A 394 -16.53 10.72 12.55
N ALA A 395 -16.32 10.97 13.85
CA ALA A 395 -15.04 10.72 14.52
C ALA A 395 -14.65 9.23 14.47
N GLY A 396 -15.61 8.32 14.71
CA GLY A 396 -15.41 6.88 14.57
C GLY A 396 -15.06 6.46 13.14
N GLN A 397 -15.75 6.99 12.13
CA GLN A 397 -15.47 6.72 10.72
C GLN A 397 -14.09 7.22 10.30
N ARG A 398 -13.69 8.41 10.79
CA ARG A 398 -12.36 8.96 10.55
C ARG A 398 -11.27 8.08 11.17
N LEU A 399 -11.46 7.61 12.37
CA LEU A 399 -10.55 6.68 13.03
C LEU A 399 -10.35 5.41 12.21
N LEU A 400 -11.42 4.82 11.69
CA LEU A 400 -11.36 3.66 10.82
C LEU A 400 -10.65 3.96 9.49
N GLY A 401 -10.93 5.12 8.87
CA GLY A 401 -10.24 5.57 7.66
C GLY A 401 -8.75 5.75 7.87
N ASP A 402 -8.34 6.30 9.02
CA ASP A 402 -6.93 6.41 9.41
C ASP A 402 -6.30 5.03 9.64
N TYR A 403 -6.99 4.09 10.28
CA TYR A 403 -6.54 2.70 10.44
C TYR A 403 -6.29 2.02 9.08
N TYR A 404 -7.20 2.19 8.13
CA TYR A 404 -7.03 1.66 6.78
C TYR A 404 -5.80 2.27 6.11
N TYR A 405 -5.67 3.60 6.18
CA TYR A 405 -4.53 4.31 5.61
C TYR A 405 -3.19 3.87 6.20
N GLU A 406 -3.07 3.83 7.52
CA GLU A 406 -1.83 3.46 8.22
C GLU A 406 -1.43 2.00 7.93
N THR A 407 -2.40 1.11 7.71
CA THR A 407 -2.15 -0.28 7.33
C THR A 407 -1.71 -0.41 5.88
N LEU A 408 -2.44 0.24 4.95
CA LEU A 408 -2.21 0.11 3.51
C LEU A 408 -0.94 0.81 3.04
N THR A 409 -0.52 1.87 3.71
CA THR A 409 0.69 2.63 3.35
C THR A 409 1.95 2.15 4.06
N ALA A 410 1.84 1.25 5.04
CA ALA A 410 2.99 0.72 5.76
C ALA A 410 4.03 0.05 4.83
N ALA A 411 3.56 -0.60 3.76
CA ALA A 411 4.42 -1.23 2.77
C ALA A 411 5.39 -0.24 2.11
N VAL A 412 4.98 1.02 1.93
CA VAL A 412 5.82 2.09 1.34
C VAL A 412 7.08 2.29 2.18
N GLY A 413 6.91 2.45 3.48
CA GLY A 413 8.05 2.67 4.38
C GLY A 413 8.92 1.44 4.57
N PHE A 414 8.32 0.27 4.79
CA PHE A 414 9.09 -0.96 4.98
C PHE A 414 9.79 -1.45 3.71
N GLY A 415 9.28 -1.08 2.53
CA GLY A 415 9.92 -1.34 1.24
C GLY A 415 11.27 -0.65 1.05
N LEU A 416 11.63 0.32 1.92
CA LEU A 416 12.92 1.01 1.90
C LEU A 416 14.06 0.24 2.60
N LEU A 417 13.77 -0.85 3.31
CA LEU A 417 14.80 -1.60 4.02
C LEU A 417 15.93 -2.11 3.10
N PRO A 418 15.67 -2.67 1.90
CA PRO A 418 16.73 -3.04 0.98
C PRO A 418 17.60 -1.85 0.54
N ASP A 419 17.01 -0.67 0.33
CA ASP A 419 17.75 0.54 -0.05
C ASP A 419 18.72 0.97 1.04
N LEU A 420 18.29 0.90 2.32
CA LEU A 420 19.17 1.17 3.45
C LEU A 420 20.36 0.21 3.51
N GLY A 421 20.11 -1.07 3.28
CA GLY A 421 21.15 -2.10 3.20
C GLY A 421 22.13 -1.84 2.06
N TYR A 422 21.58 -1.50 0.89
CA TYR A 422 22.36 -1.16 -0.30
C TYR A 422 23.28 0.05 -0.10
N GLN A 423 22.81 1.11 0.53
CA GLN A 423 23.63 2.31 0.76
C GLN A 423 24.88 2.03 1.59
N ASN A 424 24.78 1.22 2.63
CA ASN A 424 25.95 0.79 3.39
C ASN A 424 26.92 -0.06 2.56
N SER A 425 26.39 -1.01 1.77
CA SER A 425 27.21 -1.83 0.86
C SER A 425 27.89 -0.97 -0.20
N ARG A 426 27.21 0.10 -0.66
CA ARG A 426 27.76 1.09 -1.57
C ARG A 426 28.92 1.88 -0.93
N GLN A 427 28.82 2.34 0.33
CA GLN A 427 29.91 3.03 1.01
C GLN A 427 31.15 2.15 1.17
N HIS A 428 30.95 0.89 1.51
CA HIS A 428 32.04 -0.09 1.51
C HIS A 428 32.71 -0.19 0.13
N ARG A 429 31.92 -0.26 -0.93
CA ARG A 429 32.40 -0.30 -2.30
C ARG A 429 33.18 0.95 -2.71
N VAL A 430 32.71 2.14 -2.33
CA VAL A 430 33.42 3.42 -2.58
C VAL A 430 34.84 3.38 -2.02
N ASN A 431 35.05 2.85 -0.82
CA ASN A 431 36.39 2.72 -0.23
C ASN A 431 37.30 1.81 -1.08
N ILE A 432 36.77 0.70 -1.61
CA ILE A 432 37.51 -0.19 -2.51
C ILE A 432 37.81 0.50 -3.83
N ASP A 433 36.82 1.16 -4.43
CA ASP A 433 36.98 1.87 -5.71
C ASP A 433 38.04 2.97 -5.61
N HIS A 434 38.03 3.77 -4.53
CA HIS A 434 39.03 4.79 -4.31
C HIS A 434 40.45 4.20 -4.16
N HIS A 435 40.58 3.03 -3.52
CA HIS A 435 41.85 2.33 -3.47
C HIS A 435 42.28 1.87 -4.88
N LEU A 436 41.44 1.15 -5.60
CA LEU A 436 41.75 0.63 -6.93
C LEU A 436 42.11 1.72 -7.94
N ILE A 437 41.28 2.80 -7.99
CA ILE A 437 41.49 3.93 -8.90
C ILE A 437 42.82 4.64 -8.61
N SER A 438 43.14 4.87 -7.34
CA SER A 438 44.36 5.55 -6.94
C SER A 438 45.64 4.73 -7.21
N GLN A 439 45.50 3.43 -7.42
CA GLN A 439 46.63 2.52 -7.67
C GLN A 439 46.81 2.16 -9.15
N ARG A 440 45.98 2.63 -10.07
CA ARG A 440 46.09 2.35 -11.50
C ARG A 440 47.46 2.82 -12.04
N TYR A 441 48.01 2.04 -12.93
CA TYR A 441 49.32 2.30 -13.58
C TYR A 441 50.47 2.47 -12.58
N ARG A 442 50.40 1.78 -11.44
CA ARG A 442 51.42 1.75 -10.40
C ARG A 442 51.84 0.31 -10.15
N ASP A 443 53.10 0.15 -9.79
CA ASP A 443 53.61 -1.16 -9.46
C ASP A 443 52.83 -1.75 -8.28
N PRO A 444 52.32 -2.99 -8.40
CA PRO A 444 51.59 -3.63 -7.31
C PRO A 444 52.55 -3.85 -6.12
N PHE A 445 52.05 -3.61 -4.92
CA PHE A 445 52.80 -3.92 -3.70
C PHE A 445 51.83 -4.31 -2.58
N THR A 446 52.34 -5.08 -1.62
CA THR A 446 51.55 -5.52 -0.48
C THR A 446 51.37 -4.37 0.49
N THR A 447 50.14 -4.10 0.84
CA THR A 447 49.80 -2.99 1.75
C THR A 447 48.57 -3.27 2.61
N VAL A 448 48.51 -2.61 3.75
CA VAL A 448 47.34 -2.55 4.61
C VAL A 448 46.83 -1.13 4.56
N PHE A 449 45.53 -0.97 4.44
CA PHE A 449 44.91 0.36 4.41
C PHE A 449 43.64 0.42 5.26
N PHE A 450 43.42 1.55 5.87
CA PHE A 450 42.24 1.87 6.65
C PHE A 450 41.53 3.03 5.99
N GLY A 451 40.20 3.03 6.04
CA GLY A 451 39.41 4.12 5.50
C GLY A 451 38.16 4.38 6.32
N ALA A 452 37.64 5.55 6.13
CA ALA A 452 36.30 5.91 6.57
C ALA A 452 35.60 6.68 5.46
N SER A 453 34.34 6.43 5.27
CA SER A 453 33.52 7.16 4.32
C SER A 453 32.25 7.66 4.98
N LEU A 454 31.81 8.82 4.54
CA LEU A 454 30.53 9.43 4.86
C LEU A 454 29.76 9.55 3.54
N GLY A 455 28.56 9.10 3.52
CA GLY A 455 27.67 9.22 2.38
C GLY A 455 26.37 9.92 2.79
N HIS A 456 25.80 10.61 1.83
CA HIS A 456 24.50 11.23 1.94
C HIS A 456 23.70 10.82 0.71
N ALA A 457 22.45 10.48 0.90
CA ALA A 457 21.53 10.23 -0.20
C ALA A 457 20.14 10.75 0.16
N GLU A 458 19.51 11.37 -0.83
CA GLU A 458 18.09 11.74 -0.76
C GLU A 458 17.27 10.62 -1.39
N LEU A 459 16.24 10.15 -0.71
CA LEU A 459 15.24 9.26 -1.28
C LEU A 459 14.03 10.11 -1.66
N GLY A 460 13.88 10.37 -2.94
CA GLY A 460 12.69 11.02 -3.49
C GLY A 460 11.46 10.11 -3.44
N ALA A 461 10.96 9.80 -2.25
CA ALA A 461 9.86 8.86 -2.03
C ALA A 461 8.51 9.55 -1.83
N GLY A 462 8.09 10.38 -2.79
CA GLY A 462 6.83 11.12 -2.70
C GLY A 462 6.85 12.25 -1.64
N PRO A 463 5.82 13.09 -1.63
CA PRO A 463 5.80 14.30 -0.78
C PRO A 463 5.81 14.01 0.73
N ALA A 464 5.56 12.76 1.14
CA ALA A 464 5.55 12.36 2.54
C ALA A 464 6.89 11.83 3.08
N LEU A 465 7.85 11.50 2.20
CA LEU A 465 9.06 10.77 2.57
C LEU A 465 10.36 11.44 2.08
N ASN A 466 10.32 12.72 1.71
CA ASN A 466 11.51 13.47 1.36
C ASN A 466 12.35 13.74 2.63
N ASP A 467 13.27 12.84 2.93
CA ASP A 467 14.23 13.03 4.01
C ASP A 467 15.61 12.49 3.63
N ASP A 468 16.62 13.18 4.09
CA ASP A 468 18.02 12.82 3.95
C ASP A 468 18.36 11.61 4.84
N TYR A 469 19.15 10.68 4.34
CA TYR A 469 19.69 9.66 5.20
C TYR A 469 21.21 9.58 5.12
N PRO A 470 21.88 9.90 6.24
CA PRO A 470 23.31 9.74 6.35
C PRO A 470 23.69 8.26 6.48
N ALA A 471 24.76 7.91 5.79
CA ALA A 471 25.45 6.65 5.96
C ALA A 471 26.91 6.89 6.29
N TRP A 472 27.47 6.09 7.17
CA TRP A 472 28.91 6.08 7.42
C TRP A 472 29.43 4.65 7.43
N ASP A 473 30.69 4.49 7.06
CA ASP A 473 31.38 3.21 6.97
C ASP A 473 32.84 3.36 7.41
N GLY A 474 33.29 2.48 8.28
CA GLY A 474 34.69 2.35 8.67
C GLY A 474 35.25 1.09 8.03
N PHE A 475 36.30 1.24 7.23
CA PHE A 475 36.87 0.24 6.35
C PHE A 475 38.27 -0.20 6.76
N PHE A 476 38.59 -1.49 6.61
CA PHE A 476 39.92 -2.08 6.68
C PHE A 476 40.14 -2.95 5.45
N GLY A 477 41.31 -2.80 4.81
CA GLY A 477 41.67 -3.59 3.65
C GLY A 477 43.14 -4.00 3.63
N MET A 478 43.39 -5.09 2.94
CA MET A 478 44.71 -5.59 2.64
C MET A 478 44.82 -5.90 1.14
N SER A 479 45.86 -5.44 0.49
CA SER A 479 46.17 -5.81 -0.89
C SER A 479 47.53 -6.47 -0.99
N PHE A 480 47.68 -7.31 -1.98
CA PHE A 480 48.86 -8.12 -2.21
C PHE A 480 49.32 -7.96 -3.67
N ALA A 481 50.62 -7.81 -3.86
CA ALA A 481 51.21 -7.91 -5.17
C ALA A 481 51.10 -9.35 -5.68
N GLY A 482 50.49 -9.50 -6.86
CA GLY A 482 50.44 -10.77 -7.58
C GLY A 482 51.54 -10.92 -8.61
N PHE A 483 51.21 -11.55 -9.73
CA PHE A 483 52.09 -11.59 -10.90
C PHE A 483 52.16 -10.20 -11.55
N GLU A 484 52.98 -10.04 -12.60
CA GLU A 484 53.17 -8.79 -13.32
C GLU A 484 51.84 -7.97 -13.47
N ASN A 485 51.81 -6.77 -12.90
CA ASN A 485 50.70 -5.83 -12.99
C ASN A 485 49.36 -6.28 -12.34
N LEU A 486 49.35 -7.36 -11.58
CA LEU A 486 48.19 -7.82 -10.84
C LEU A 486 48.28 -7.45 -9.35
N GLU A 487 47.30 -6.73 -8.85
CA GLU A 487 47.03 -6.53 -7.44
C GLU A 487 45.71 -7.21 -7.08
N TRP A 488 45.65 -7.92 -5.97
CA TRP A 488 44.43 -8.48 -5.42
C TRP A 488 44.35 -8.22 -3.91
N GLY A 489 43.15 -8.24 -3.34
CA GLY A 489 43.03 -7.95 -1.93
C GLY A 489 41.71 -8.36 -1.35
N VAL A 490 41.63 -8.17 -0.05
CA VAL A 490 40.39 -8.37 0.74
C VAL A 490 40.09 -7.13 1.56
N GLY A 491 38.81 -6.89 1.79
CA GLY A 491 38.36 -5.77 2.58
C GLY A 491 37.21 -6.15 3.49
N MET A 492 37.12 -5.47 4.61
CA MET A 492 36.00 -5.58 5.53
C MET A 492 35.62 -4.20 6.05
N SER A 493 34.36 -3.99 6.36
CA SER A 493 33.90 -2.74 6.95
C SER A 493 32.72 -2.93 7.90
N TYR A 494 32.50 -1.90 8.70
CA TYR A 494 31.31 -1.74 9.52
C TYR A 494 30.67 -0.40 9.20
N GLY A 495 29.42 -0.47 8.75
CA GLY A 495 28.65 0.70 8.37
C GLY A 495 27.32 0.82 9.11
N ARG A 496 26.76 2.01 9.07
CA ARG A 496 25.45 2.33 9.64
C ARG A 496 24.75 3.36 8.77
N SER A 497 23.43 3.12 8.55
CA SER A 497 22.51 4.09 7.95
C SER A 497 21.31 4.30 8.84
N VAL A 498 20.75 5.49 8.82
CA VAL A 498 19.53 5.86 9.55
C VAL A 498 18.66 6.66 8.62
N TYR A 499 17.37 6.33 8.59
CA TYR A 499 16.34 7.04 7.83
C TYR A 499 15.15 7.31 8.76
N GLU A 500 14.74 8.57 8.88
CA GLU A 500 13.74 8.99 9.87
C GLU A 500 12.68 9.92 9.25
N PRO A 501 11.84 9.43 8.30
CA PRO A 501 10.70 10.21 7.86
C PRO A 501 9.65 10.31 8.99
N ARG A 502 8.67 11.21 8.83
CA ARG A 502 7.73 11.62 9.89
C ARG A 502 7.21 10.52 10.81
N ASN A 503 6.84 9.35 10.26
CA ASN A 503 6.16 8.28 10.99
C ASN A 503 6.99 7.03 11.15
N LEU A 504 8.19 7.01 10.56
CA LEU A 504 9.00 5.81 10.44
C LEU A 504 10.44 6.12 10.83
N ARG A 505 11.05 5.19 11.55
CA ARG A 505 12.48 5.21 11.80
C ARG A 505 13.06 3.87 11.42
N LEU A 506 13.96 3.86 10.47
CA LEU A 506 14.68 2.69 10.01
C LEU A 506 16.16 2.84 10.25
N LYS A 507 16.80 1.81 10.80
CA LYS A 507 18.22 1.81 11.09
C LYS A 507 18.85 0.50 10.69
N SER A 508 19.87 0.57 9.84
CA SER A 508 20.68 -0.59 9.49
C SER A 508 22.09 -0.52 10.03
N ARG A 509 22.69 -1.67 10.27
CA ARG A 509 24.09 -1.88 10.57
C ARG A 509 24.59 -3.03 9.73
N ASN A 510 25.64 -2.79 8.97
CA ASN A 510 26.19 -3.77 8.05
C ASN A 510 27.61 -4.13 8.46
N PHE A 511 27.93 -5.43 8.40
CA PHE A 511 29.29 -5.91 8.27
C PHE A 511 29.48 -6.32 6.82
N ASN A 512 30.38 -5.65 6.11
CA ASN A 512 30.65 -5.91 4.72
C ASN A 512 32.00 -6.59 4.57
N TYR A 513 32.08 -7.52 3.64
CA TYR A 513 33.29 -8.26 3.29
C TYR A 513 33.45 -8.28 1.77
N SER A 514 34.66 -8.18 1.29
CA SER A 514 34.93 -8.18 -0.14
C SER A 514 36.26 -8.80 -0.49
N ALA A 515 36.33 -9.31 -1.71
CA ALA A 515 37.58 -9.58 -2.42
C ALA A 515 37.59 -8.71 -3.68
N PHE A 516 38.74 -8.18 -4.01
CA PHE A 516 38.93 -7.30 -5.15
C PHE A 516 40.24 -7.61 -5.87
N ALA A 517 40.31 -7.26 -7.16
CA ALA A 517 41.50 -7.36 -7.95
C ALA A 517 41.59 -6.24 -8.97
N ARG A 518 42.81 -5.87 -9.32
CA ARG A 518 43.14 -4.92 -10.37
C ARG A 518 44.26 -5.50 -11.20
N TRP A 519 44.11 -5.38 -12.51
CA TRP A 519 45.15 -5.65 -13.48
C TRP A 519 45.28 -4.46 -14.42
N ASP A 520 46.49 -3.98 -14.68
CA ASP A 520 46.74 -2.92 -15.65
C ASP A 520 48.02 -3.19 -16.45
N ASN A 521 48.07 -2.68 -17.67
CA ASN A 521 49.25 -2.61 -18.51
C ASN A 521 49.38 -1.22 -19.12
N ASP A 522 50.29 -1.02 -20.07
CA ASP A 522 50.54 0.31 -20.67
C ASP A 522 49.29 0.93 -21.33
N PHE A 523 48.24 0.16 -21.60
CA PHE A 523 47.09 0.61 -22.39
C PHE A 523 45.76 0.39 -21.70
N TRP A 524 45.59 -0.66 -20.90
CA TRP A 524 44.33 -1.10 -20.34
C TRP A 524 44.42 -1.28 -18.84
N PHE A 525 43.37 -1.00 -18.19
CA PHE A 525 43.14 -1.50 -16.84
C PHE A 525 41.84 -2.28 -16.77
N VAL A 526 41.79 -3.26 -15.89
CA VAL A 526 40.60 -3.99 -15.48
C VAL A 526 40.64 -4.11 -13.97
N ASP A 527 39.58 -3.66 -13.31
CA ASP A 527 39.41 -3.86 -11.88
C ASP A 527 38.00 -4.42 -11.57
N GLY A 528 37.89 -5.15 -10.49
CA GLY A 528 36.65 -5.74 -10.07
C GLY A 528 36.63 -6.12 -8.60
N ALA A 529 35.44 -6.33 -8.07
CA ALA A 529 35.26 -6.85 -6.73
C ALA A 529 33.99 -7.68 -6.62
N VAL A 530 34.00 -8.60 -5.66
CA VAL A 530 32.83 -9.31 -5.16
C VAL A 530 32.67 -9.05 -3.69
N GLY A 531 31.45 -9.00 -3.19
CA GLY A 531 31.20 -8.68 -1.79
C GLY A 531 30.00 -9.42 -1.20
N PHE A 532 30.04 -9.51 0.11
CA PHE A 532 28.96 -10.02 0.96
C PHE A 532 28.72 -9.05 2.13
N SER A 533 27.47 -8.88 2.52
CA SER A 533 27.05 -8.01 3.64
C SER A 533 26.13 -8.76 4.60
N ASP A 534 26.49 -8.83 5.89
CA ASP A 534 25.57 -9.23 6.99
C ASP A 534 24.87 -7.97 7.50
N ILE A 535 23.57 -7.88 7.30
CA ILE A 535 22.79 -6.67 7.57
C ILE A 535 21.87 -6.92 8.76
N LYS A 536 21.91 -5.99 9.73
CA LYS A 536 21.02 -6.01 10.91
C LYS A 536 20.19 -4.74 10.92
N TYR A 537 18.89 -4.90 10.69
CA TYR A 537 17.92 -3.83 10.84
C TYR A 537 17.44 -3.80 12.29
N ARG A 538 17.82 -2.74 12.99
CA ARG A 538 17.42 -2.49 14.37
C ARG A 538 16.66 -1.19 14.45
N ASP A 539 15.78 -1.06 15.45
CA ASP A 539 14.99 0.15 15.62
C ASP A 539 14.11 0.45 14.37
N ILE A 540 13.45 -0.58 13.82
CA ILE A 540 12.35 -0.39 12.88
C ILE A 540 11.17 0.08 13.69
N ASN A 541 10.88 1.39 13.65
CA ASN A 541 9.82 1.99 14.45
C ASN A 541 8.82 2.67 13.54
N ARG A 542 7.56 2.26 13.62
CA ARG A 542 6.44 2.91 12.95
C ARG A 542 5.55 3.60 13.99
N THR A 543 5.20 4.85 13.76
CA THR A 543 4.24 5.58 14.58
C THR A 543 2.96 5.73 13.78
N ILE A 544 1.83 5.30 14.33
CA ILE A 544 0.50 5.46 13.73
C ILE A 544 -0.27 6.57 14.42
N TYR A 545 -1.21 7.15 13.69
CA TYR A 545 -2.09 8.19 14.16
C TYR A 545 -3.52 7.82 13.77
N LEU A 546 -4.40 7.65 14.74
CA LEU A 546 -5.81 7.34 14.51
C LEU A 546 -6.68 8.42 15.16
N GLY A 547 -7.57 9.01 14.37
CA GLY A 547 -8.33 10.19 14.80
C GLY A 547 -7.40 11.35 15.17
N ASP A 548 -7.86 12.22 16.06
CA ASP A 548 -7.12 13.43 16.45
C ASP A 548 -6.18 13.21 17.65
N THR A 549 -6.39 12.18 18.44
CA THR A 549 -5.71 11.99 19.75
C THR A 549 -4.81 10.78 19.83
N PHE A 550 -5.19 9.68 19.20
CA PHE A 550 -4.45 8.42 19.35
C PHE A 550 -3.15 8.44 18.58
N ARG A 551 -2.06 8.24 19.31
CA ARG A 551 -0.72 8.09 18.74
C ARG A 551 -0.02 6.90 19.38
N HIS A 552 0.43 5.97 18.58
CA HIS A 552 1.13 4.79 19.07
C HIS A 552 2.35 4.44 18.23
N ARG A 553 3.39 3.92 18.89
CA ARG A 553 4.64 3.52 18.26
C ARG A 553 4.88 2.02 18.38
N PHE A 554 5.05 1.37 17.24
CA PHE A 554 5.49 -0.01 17.12
C PHE A 554 7.00 -0.09 16.94
N ASN A 555 7.57 -1.23 17.38
CA ASN A 555 8.98 -1.53 17.22
C ASN A 555 9.15 -2.90 16.55
N ALA A 556 10.15 -2.99 15.67
CA ALA A 556 10.54 -4.27 15.10
C ALA A 556 12.06 -4.32 14.87
N SER A 557 12.54 -5.51 14.56
CA SER A 557 13.91 -5.74 14.10
C SER A 557 13.96 -6.95 13.20
N THR A 558 14.88 -6.93 12.22
CA THR A 558 15.10 -8.07 11.33
C THR A 558 16.56 -8.13 10.89
N LYS A 559 16.88 -9.11 10.04
CA LYS A 559 18.19 -9.30 9.42
C LYS A 559 18.04 -9.36 7.91
N GLY A 560 19.14 -9.18 7.23
CA GLY A 560 19.23 -9.34 5.79
C GLY A 560 20.65 -9.68 5.38
N ASP A 561 20.79 -10.11 4.15
CA ASP A 561 22.05 -10.42 3.50
C ASP A 561 22.19 -9.61 2.22
N GLY A 562 23.42 -9.21 1.89
CA GLY A 562 23.73 -8.50 0.67
C GLY A 562 24.82 -9.21 -0.14
N TYR A 563 24.66 -9.23 -1.45
CA TYR A 563 25.64 -9.75 -2.40
C TYR A 563 25.96 -8.68 -3.43
N SER A 564 27.22 -8.55 -3.80
CA SER A 564 27.64 -7.59 -4.81
C SER A 564 28.70 -8.14 -5.73
N ALA A 565 28.66 -7.70 -6.98
CA ALA A 565 29.71 -7.95 -7.97
C ALA A 565 29.89 -6.70 -8.85
N SER A 566 31.11 -6.41 -9.23
CA SER A 566 31.40 -5.29 -10.11
C SER A 566 32.62 -5.57 -10.98
N LEU A 567 32.60 -4.98 -12.15
CA LEU A 567 33.69 -5.00 -13.11
C LEU A 567 33.82 -3.61 -13.74
N ARG A 568 35.07 -3.14 -13.91
CA ARG A 568 35.40 -1.89 -14.58
C ARG A 568 36.57 -2.12 -15.51
N ALA A 569 36.53 -1.56 -16.71
CA ALA A 569 37.62 -1.59 -17.67
C ALA A 569 37.80 -0.21 -18.32
N GLY A 570 39.03 0.16 -18.59
CA GLY A 570 39.34 1.41 -19.29
C GLY A 570 40.58 1.33 -20.15
N TYR A 571 40.68 2.29 -21.05
CA TYR A 571 41.77 2.39 -22.02
C TYR A 571 42.54 3.70 -21.83
N ASP A 572 43.85 3.62 -21.61
CA ASP A 572 44.72 4.81 -21.54
C ASP A 572 45.01 5.36 -22.93
N ALA A 573 44.52 6.55 -23.18
CA ALA A 573 44.70 7.27 -24.44
C ALA A 573 45.93 8.22 -24.42
N SER A 574 46.64 8.35 -23.30
CA SER A 574 47.65 9.40 -23.06
C SER A 574 49.08 8.96 -23.30
N ARG A 575 49.31 8.07 -24.26
CA ARG A 575 50.57 7.32 -24.56
C ARG A 575 51.92 8.08 -24.49
N ASN A 576 51.89 9.40 -24.51
CA ASN A 576 53.06 10.24 -24.53
C ASN A 576 53.11 11.25 -23.36
N LEU A 577 52.28 11.08 -22.36
CA LEU A 577 52.18 11.92 -21.19
C LEU A 577 52.51 11.10 -19.93
N ASP A 578 53.19 11.74 -18.99
CA ASP A 578 53.46 11.11 -17.68
C ASP A 578 52.22 10.79 -16.89
N SER A 579 51.10 11.40 -17.26
CA SER A 579 49.76 11.16 -16.68
C SER A 579 48.94 10.19 -17.52
N HIS A 580 48.08 9.42 -16.87
CA HIS A 580 47.18 8.44 -17.49
C HIS A 580 45.76 8.96 -17.57
N MET A 581 45.17 8.94 -18.73
CA MET A 581 43.77 9.40 -18.91
C MET A 581 43.10 8.67 -20.11
N GLY A 582 41.81 8.48 -20.00
CA GLY A 582 41.05 7.87 -21.11
C GLY A 582 39.62 7.45 -20.72
N PRO A 583 38.95 6.80 -21.65
CA PRO A 583 37.59 6.31 -21.42
C PRO A 583 37.58 5.05 -20.55
N PHE A 584 36.49 4.91 -19.78
CA PHE A 584 36.21 3.68 -19.04
C PHE A 584 34.73 3.30 -19.09
N VAL A 585 34.46 2.04 -18.75
CA VAL A 585 33.13 1.48 -18.53
C VAL A 585 33.10 0.66 -17.27
N SER A 586 31.98 0.62 -16.59
CA SER A 586 31.77 -0.28 -15.46
C SER A 586 30.36 -0.83 -15.40
N ALA A 587 30.24 -2.03 -14.87
CA ALA A 587 28.97 -2.67 -14.52
C ALA A 587 29.04 -3.12 -13.07
N GLU A 588 27.93 -2.95 -12.37
CA GLU A 588 27.76 -3.35 -10.97
C GLU A 588 26.40 -4.00 -10.77
N TRP A 589 26.39 -5.07 -10.01
CA TRP A 589 25.19 -5.75 -9.55
C TRP A 589 25.23 -5.90 -8.02
N ASN A 590 24.11 -5.60 -7.38
CA ASN A 590 23.90 -5.84 -5.96
C ASN A 590 22.53 -6.48 -5.76
N ARG A 591 22.44 -7.41 -4.82
CA ARG A 591 21.19 -7.99 -4.34
C ARG A 591 21.15 -7.86 -2.82
N ILE A 592 20.03 -7.37 -2.32
CA ILE A 592 19.77 -7.25 -0.88
C ILE A 592 18.53 -8.08 -0.57
N ASP A 593 18.69 -9.07 0.30
CA ASP A 593 17.61 -9.90 0.84
C ASP A 593 17.33 -9.47 2.29
N VAL A 594 16.06 -9.24 2.63
CA VAL A 594 15.61 -8.83 3.97
C VAL A 594 14.60 -9.83 4.49
N ASN A 595 14.86 -10.39 5.68
CA ASN A 595 13.94 -11.35 6.31
C ASN A 595 12.67 -10.67 6.79
N GLY A 596 11.56 -11.42 6.82
CA GLY A 596 10.30 -10.96 7.40
C GLY A 596 10.40 -10.65 8.90
N PHE A 597 9.44 -9.87 9.40
CA PHE A 597 9.39 -9.49 10.82
C PHE A 597 7.96 -9.20 11.28
N ASN A 598 7.77 -9.16 12.59
CA ASN A 598 6.53 -8.75 13.22
C ASN A 598 6.78 -7.49 14.04
N GLU A 599 5.87 -6.53 13.93
CA GLU A 599 5.80 -5.39 14.83
C GLU A 599 5.41 -5.83 16.24
N LYS A 600 5.96 -5.15 17.23
CA LYS A 600 5.68 -5.36 18.66
C LYS A 600 5.34 -4.02 19.30
N THR A 601 4.40 -4.05 20.22
CA THR A 601 4.06 -2.89 21.05
C THR A 601 4.64 -3.04 22.44
N SER A 602 4.99 -1.92 23.07
CA SER A 602 5.36 -1.85 24.48
C SER A 602 4.16 -1.62 25.39
N ILE A 603 3.01 -1.24 24.83
CA ILE A 603 1.76 -1.01 25.54
C ILE A 603 0.82 -2.17 25.20
N ASN A 604 -0.04 -2.53 26.16
CA ASN A 604 -1.02 -3.60 25.97
C ASN A 604 -2.19 -3.08 25.11
N LEU A 605 -2.00 -3.01 23.81
CA LEU A 605 -3.03 -2.68 22.82
C LEU A 605 -3.64 -3.96 22.23
N THR A 606 -3.83 -4.95 23.06
CA THR A 606 -4.41 -6.23 22.65
C THR A 606 -5.80 -6.36 23.21
N TYR A 607 -6.71 -6.84 22.40
CA TYR A 607 -8.03 -7.24 22.85
C TYR A 607 -8.06 -8.75 23.15
N ALA A 608 -8.98 -9.18 23.99
CA ALA A 608 -9.19 -10.58 24.27
C ALA A 608 -10.08 -11.19 23.18
N GLY A 609 -9.52 -11.99 22.28
CA GLY A 609 -10.33 -12.81 21.38
C GLY A 609 -11.18 -13.83 22.16
N ALA A 610 -12.19 -14.41 21.51
CA ALA A 610 -13.14 -15.33 22.12
C ALA A 610 -12.51 -16.56 22.84
N TYR A 611 -11.29 -16.92 22.47
CA TYR A 611 -10.52 -18.00 23.13
C TYR A 611 -9.52 -17.49 24.16
N GLY A 612 -9.63 -16.23 24.60
CA GLY A 612 -8.71 -15.63 25.58
C GLY A 612 -7.31 -15.31 25.02
N GLU A 613 -7.10 -15.44 23.74
CA GLU A 613 -5.87 -15.02 23.08
C GLU A 613 -5.82 -13.48 22.99
N ARG A 614 -4.65 -12.93 23.34
CA ARG A 614 -4.43 -11.50 23.15
C ARG A 614 -4.04 -11.23 21.70
N ARG A 615 -4.81 -10.40 21.02
CA ARG A 615 -4.64 -10.04 19.63
C ARG A 615 -4.34 -8.56 19.49
N ASP A 616 -3.42 -8.22 18.60
CA ASP A 616 -3.04 -6.82 18.28
C ASP A 616 -3.58 -6.46 16.89
N PRO A 617 -4.68 -5.67 16.81
CA PRO A 617 -5.28 -5.33 15.54
C PRO A 617 -4.57 -4.21 14.78
N LEU A 618 -3.62 -3.50 15.43
CA LEU A 618 -2.92 -2.36 14.87
C LEU A 618 -1.50 -2.69 14.41
N GLY A 619 -0.89 -3.73 15.00
CA GLY A 619 0.44 -4.20 14.64
C GLY A 619 0.41 -5.01 13.34
N LEU A 620 1.53 -4.98 12.62
CA LEU A 620 1.67 -5.63 11.33
C LEU A 620 2.76 -6.70 11.37
N TRP A 621 2.59 -7.72 10.56
CA TRP A 621 3.66 -8.61 10.17
C TRP A 621 4.00 -8.43 8.70
N VAL A 622 5.29 -8.50 8.39
CA VAL A 622 5.87 -8.15 7.11
C VAL A 622 6.63 -9.36 6.58
N ARG A 623 6.40 -9.73 5.35
CA ARG A 623 7.12 -10.82 4.69
C ARG A 623 8.53 -10.39 4.31
N GLY A 624 9.40 -11.38 4.10
CA GLY A 624 10.72 -11.16 3.53
C GLY A 624 10.61 -10.53 2.13
N GLN A 625 11.61 -9.71 1.80
CA GLN A 625 11.71 -9.00 0.53
C GLN A 625 13.14 -9.07 0.02
N ASP A 626 13.30 -9.03 -1.29
CA ASP A 626 14.58 -8.96 -1.96
C ASP A 626 14.56 -7.88 -3.04
N ARG A 627 15.73 -7.32 -3.35
CA ARG A 627 15.85 -6.29 -4.36
C ARG A 627 17.19 -6.36 -5.08
N ASP A 628 17.14 -6.30 -6.41
CA ASP A 628 18.30 -6.20 -7.29
C ASP A 628 18.57 -4.73 -7.66
N PHE A 629 19.83 -4.34 -7.59
CA PHE A 629 20.33 -3.04 -8.06
C PHE A 629 21.40 -3.29 -9.12
N ARG A 630 21.24 -2.71 -10.29
CA ARG A 630 22.17 -2.81 -11.41
C ARG A 630 22.59 -1.42 -11.83
N ARG A 631 23.89 -1.20 -12.00
CA ARG A 631 24.43 0.08 -12.46
C ARG A 631 25.42 -0.13 -13.59
N CYS A 632 25.33 0.73 -14.58
CA CYS A 632 26.34 0.87 -15.64
C CYS A 632 26.89 2.29 -15.59
N LYS A 633 28.21 2.43 -15.78
CA LYS A 633 28.87 3.73 -15.91
C LYS A 633 29.68 3.75 -17.19
N ALA A 634 29.69 4.91 -17.86
CA ALA A 634 30.60 5.17 -18.97
C ALA A 634 31.17 6.60 -18.77
N GLY A 635 32.47 6.74 -18.87
CA GLY A 635 33.09 8.01 -18.52
C GLY A 635 34.56 8.09 -18.89
N PHE A 636 35.22 9.07 -18.25
CA PHE A 636 36.64 9.31 -18.40
C PHE A 636 37.33 9.28 -17.04
N PHE A 637 38.53 8.72 -17.02
CA PHE A 637 39.40 8.69 -15.85
C PHE A 637 40.63 9.56 -16.07
N TYR A 638 41.21 10.01 -14.95
CA TYR A 638 42.50 10.68 -14.89
C TYR A 638 43.30 10.19 -13.68
N ASN A 639 44.58 9.89 -13.90
CA ASN A 639 45.57 9.63 -12.86
C ASN A 639 46.83 10.47 -13.16
N SER A 640 47.27 11.26 -12.20
CA SER A 640 48.50 12.09 -12.33
C SER A 640 49.79 11.27 -12.36
N PRO A 641 50.90 11.84 -12.80
CA PRO A 641 52.21 11.17 -12.81
C PRO A 641 52.60 10.57 -11.48
N LYS A 642 53.28 9.42 -11.51
CA LYS A 642 53.88 8.77 -10.32
C LYS A 642 54.87 9.72 -9.57
N SER A 643 55.55 10.58 -10.30
CA SER A 643 56.58 11.51 -9.77
C SER A 643 55.97 12.73 -9.07
N ALA A 644 54.67 12.97 -9.15
CA ALA A 644 54.02 14.12 -8.54
C ALA A 644 53.99 13.98 -7.00
N GLU A 645 54.33 15.04 -6.30
CA GLU A 645 54.28 15.13 -4.82
C GLU A 645 52.85 14.90 -4.29
N HIS A 646 51.87 15.45 -5.02
CA HIS A 646 50.46 15.24 -4.78
C HIS A 646 49.87 14.52 -5.98
N GLN A 647 49.41 13.27 -5.77
CA GLN A 647 48.95 12.43 -6.84
C GLN A 647 47.43 12.52 -6.93
N TRP A 648 46.98 13.23 -7.95
CA TRP A 648 45.56 13.41 -8.24
C TRP A 648 45.02 12.21 -9.03
N PHE A 649 43.81 11.81 -8.70
CA PHE A 649 43.06 10.82 -9.45
C PHE A 649 41.58 11.20 -9.49
N GLY A 650 40.87 10.77 -10.53
CA GLY A 650 39.46 11.09 -10.66
C GLY A 650 38.78 10.36 -11.81
N GLU A 651 37.48 10.37 -11.75
CA GLU A 651 36.59 9.87 -12.78
C GLU A 651 35.42 10.86 -12.95
N PHE A 652 34.98 11.01 -14.18
CA PHE A 652 33.74 11.67 -14.55
C PHE A 652 32.92 10.70 -15.39
N TRP A 653 31.63 10.51 -15.08
CA TRP A 653 30.84 9.49 -15.73
C TRP A 653 29.38 9.89 -15.93
N LEU A 654 28.76 9.25 -16.92
CA LEU A 654 27.32 9.08 -17.00
C LEU A 654 26.98 7.74 -16.37
N GLU A 655 25.97 7.73 -15.52
CA GLU A 655 25.48 6.53 -14.82
C GLU A 655 24.08 6.21 -15.28
N HIS A 656 23.86 4.92 -15.46
CA HIS A 656 22.54 4.36 -15.69
C HIS A 656 22.27 3.32 -14.62
N THR A 657 21.18 3.48 -13.87
CA THR A 657 20.79 2.55 -12.82
C THR A 657 19.53 1.83 -13.25
N ALA A 658 19.55 0.50 -13.19
CA ALA A 658 18.41 -0.37 -13.39
C ALA A 658 18.21 -1.21 -12.12
N GLY A 659 16.97 -1.48 -11.76
CA GLY A 659 16.66 -2.29 -10.59
C GLY A 659 15.24 -2.82 -10.66
N ASP A 660 14.82 -3.57 -9.64
CA ASP A 660 13.44 -4.01 -9.54
C ASP A 660 12.55 -2.80 -9.28
N ASP A 661 11.66 -2.48 -10.23
CA ASP A 661 10.79 -1.29 -10.18
C ASP A 661 9.81 -1.28 -9.03
N TYR A 662 9.28 -2.45 -8.72
CA TYR A 662 8.20 -2.65 -7.78
C TYR A 662 8.38 -3.96 -7.06
N ALA A 663 8.77 -3.90 -5.83
CA ALA A 663 8.56 -5.02 -4.94
C ALA A 663 7.27 -4.74 -4.16
N ASP A 664 6.13 -5.27 -4.62
CA ASP A 664 4.98 -5.35 -3.72
C ASP A 664 5.40 -6.10 -2.47
N LEU A 665 5.18 -5.49 -1.33
CA LEU A 665 5.56 -6.06 -0.05
C LEU A 665 4.38 -6.81 0.57
N GLY A 666 4.62 -8.03 1.02
CA GLY A 666 3.62 -8.80 1.74
C GLY A 666 3.41 -8.26 3.15
N ILE A 667 2.20 -7.77 3.42
CA ILE A 667 1.77 -7.22 4.72
C ILE A 667 0.55 -7.99 5.20
N GLY A 668 0.49 -8.25 6.51
CA GLY A 668 -0.66 -8.78 7.20
C GLY A 668 -0.85 -8.11 8.56
N VAL A 669 -2.07 -8.16 9.10
CA VAL A 669 -2.40 -7.67 10.43
C VAL A 669 -2.09 -8.74 11.47
N ASN A 670 -1.45 -8.40 12.58
CA ASN A 670 -0.99 -9.37 13.59
C ASN A 670 -2.13 -10.18 14.22
N SER A 671 -3.31 -9.58 14.37
CA SER A 671 -4.49 -10.28 14.90
C SER A 671 -5.11 -11.28 13.94
N ILE A 672 -4.85 -11.16 12.62
CA ILE A 672 -5.42 -12.03 11.59
C ILE A 672 -4.40 -13.09 11.17
N PHE A 673 -4.55 -14.27 11.71
CA PHE A 673 -3.57 -15.35 11.51
C PHE A 673 -3.45 -15.80 10.05
N ASN A 674 -2.19 -15.86 9.54
CA ASN A 674 -1.81 -16.28 8.20
C ASN A 674 -2.42 -15.46 7.04
N ASN A 675 -3.13 -14.37 7.31
CA ASN A 675 -3.64 -13.50 6.24
C ASN A 675 -2.60 -12.45 5.85
N TRP A 676 -2.38 -12.28 4.56
CA TRP A 676 -1.51 -11.25 3.99
C TRP A 676 -1.85 -10.98 2.54
N ALA A 677 -1.52 -9.77 2.12
CA ALA A 677 -1.53 -9.41 0.71
C ALA A 677 -0.26 -8.66 0.31
N ARG A 678 0.02 -8.66 -0.97
CA ARG A 678 1.04 -7.79 -1.55
C ARG A 678 0.45 -6.41 -1.74
N LEU A 679 1.03 -5.44 -1.06
CA LEU A 679 0.69 -4.03 -1.18
C LEU A 679 1.80 -3.30 -1.94
N PRO A 680 1.48 -2.21 -2.65
CA PRO A 680 2.49 -1.44 -3.35
C PRO A 680 3.48 -0.88 -2.33
N SER A 681 4.75 -1.23 -2.53
CA SER A 681 5.83 -0.65 -1.74
C SER A 681 6.27 0.68 -2.34
N TYR A 682 7.33 1.26 -1.76
CA TYR A 682 7.95 2.46 -2.26
C TYR A 682 8.15 2.43 -3.77
N ARG A 683 7.68 3.50 -4.42
CA ARG A 683 8.00 3.85 -5.80
C ARG A 683 8.96 5.03 -5.76
N SER A 684 10.18 4.87 -6.26
CA SER A 684 11.01 6.04 -6.55
C SER A 684 10.24 6.96 -7.50
N LYS A 685 10.28 8.26 -7.27
CA LYS A 685 9.74 9.26 -8.21
C LYS A 685 10.28 9.09 -9.63
N ASN A 686 11.44 8.46 -9.74
CA ASN A 686 12.14 8.15 -10.99
C ASN A 686 11.92 6.72 -11.44
N THR A 687 10.76 6.19 -11.24
CA THR A 687 10.44 4.85 -11.66
C THR A 687 10.25 4.63 -13.15
N GLY A 688 10.85 5.41 -13.96
CA GLY A 688 11.37 4.74 -15.11
C GLY A 688 12.40 3.74 -14.56
N PHE A 689 12.28 2.47 -14.84
CA PHE A 689 13.22 1.37 -14.65
C PHE A 689 14.72 1.78 -14.76
N PHE A 690 15.01 3.00 -15.11
CA PHE A 690 16.28 3.56 -15.46
C PHE A 690 16.46 4.99 -14.95
N GLN A 691 17.32 5.13 -13.98
CA GLN A 691 17.78 6.45 -13.54
C GLN A 691 19.10 6.77 -14.22
N ASN A 692 19.13 7.85 -14.98
CA ASN A 692 20.35 8.40 -15.54
C ASN A 692 20.90 9.50 -14.63
N GLY A 693 22.19 9.46 -14.39
CA GLY A 693 22.88 10.47 -13.56
C GLY A 693 24.20 10.88 -14.16
N VAL A 694 24.69 12.00 -13.70
CA VAL A 694 26.04 12.50 -13.98
C VAL A 694 26.82 12.47 -12.67
N GLY A 695 27.97 11.81 -12.70
CA GLY A 695 28.81 11.68 -11.51
C GLY A 695 30.26 12.12 -11.76
N ALA A 696 30.85 12.55 -10.68
CA ALA A 696 32.29 12.85 -10.65
C ALA A 696 32.90 12.36 -9.32
N MET A 697 34.12 11.92 -9.38
CA MET A 697 34.95 11.61 -8.23
C MET A 697 36.30 12.27 -8.42
N VAL A 698 36.79 12.92 -7.38
CA VAL A 698 38.14 13.53 -7.35
C VAL A 698 38.81 13.15 -6.05
N GLY A 699 40.03 12.71 -6.14
CA GLY A 699 40.85 12.37 -4.97
C GLY A 699 42.29 12.82 -5.12
N VAL A 700 42.95 12.93 -3.98
CA VAL A 700 44.38 13.22 -3.89
C VAL A 700 45.05 12.25 -2.91
N SER A 701 46.19 11.71 -3.30
CA SER A 701 47.08 10.96 -2.43
C SER A 701 48.31 11.82 -2.08
N VAL A 702 48.57 11.97 -0.80
CA VAL A 702 49.72 12.72 -0.27
C VAL A 702 50.74 11.71 0.26
N ASN A 703 51.98 11.84 -0.20
CA ASN A 703 53.09 10.94 0.20
C ASN A 703 52.76 9.45 0.10
N ASP A 704 51.97 9.04 -0.87
CA ASP A 704 51.51 7.65 -1.09
C ASP A 704 50.79 7.00 0.12
N LYS A 705 50.66 7.69 1.23
CA LYS A 705 50.09 7.13 2.49
C LYS A 705 48.71 7.64 2.80
N PHE A 706 48.46 8.91 2.60
CA PHE A 706 47.21 9.54 2.96
C PHE A 706 46.41 9.92 1.72
N ARG A 707 45.16 9.52 1.66
CA ARG A 707 44.25 9.79 0.55
C ARG A 707 42.96 10.41 1.05
N VAL A 708 42.50 11.40 0.32
CA VAL A 708 41.15 11.96 0.46
C VAL A 708 40.49 11.93 -0.89
N ALA A 709 39.27 11.45 -0.95
CA ALA A 709 38.48 11.50 -2.16
C ALA A 709 37.02 11.87 -1.86
N ALA A 710 36.45 12.65 -2.76
CA ALA A 710 35.05 13.01 -2.74
C ALA A 710 34.38 12.54 -4.02
N ASP A 711 33.20 12.05 -3.92
CA ASP A 711 32.34 11.68 -5.04
C ASP A 711 30.98 12.42 -4.95
N LEU A 712 30.46 12.75 -6.11
CA LEU A 712 29.15 13.36 -6.28
C LEU A 712 28.45 12.71 -7.46
N LEU A 713 27.23 12.32 -7.27
CA LEU A 713 26.33 11.84 -8.32
C LEU A 713 25.05 12.65 -8.26
N VAL A 714 24.73 13.33 -9.34
CA VAL A 714 23.51 14.11 -9.50
C VAL A 714 22.59 13.40 -10.46
N ARG A 715 21.38 13.14 -10.03
CA ARG A 715 20.28 12.63 -10.84
C ARG A 715 19.14 13.65 -10.85
N PRO A 716 18.15 13.55 -11.74
CA PRO A 716 17.08 14.52 -11.83
C PRO A 716 16.36 14.83 -10.51
N GLU A 717 16.28 13.86 -9.61
CA GLU A 717 15.49 13.97 -8.37
C GLU A 717 16.26 13.59 -7.10
N ASP A 718 17.49 13.14 -7.20
CA ASP A 718 18.32 12.88 -6.04
C ASP A 718 19.77 13.29 -6.25
N THR A 719 20.43 13.59 -5.16
CA THR A 719 21.86 13.86 -5.14
C THR A 719 22.51 12.94 -4.12
N VAL A 720 23.53 12.23 -4.56
CA VAL A 720 24.29 11.32 -3.69
C VAL A 720 25.71 11.81 -3.63
N GLY A 721 26.19 12.13 -2.44
CA GLY A 721 27.55 12.55 -2.20
C GLY A 721 28.28 11.63 -1.24
N GLY A 722 29.60 11.55 -1.39
CA GLY A 722 30.47 10.79 -0.51
C GLY A 722 31.80 11.50 -0.27
N LEU A 723 32.35 11.30 0.92
CA LEU A 723 33.70 11.69 1.29
C LEU A 723 34.39 10.49 1.92
N SER A 724 35.59 10.17 1.44
CA SER A 724 36.39 9.12 2.06
C SER A 724 37.79 9.59 2.39
N ILE A 725 38.32 9.06 3.46
CA ILE A 725 39.69 9.28 3.91
C ILE A 725 40.30 7.89 4.13
N ASN A 726 41.44 7.65 3.49
CA ASN A 726 42.14 6.40 3.59
C ASN A 726 43.60 6.66 4.01
N TYR A 727 44.10 5.80 4.88
CA TYR A 727 45.51 5.81 5.28
C TYR A 727 46.11 4.44 4.99
N ARG A 728 47.33 4.45 4.47
CA ARG A 728 48.06 3.26 4.04
C ARG A 728 49.37 3.14 4.79
N PHE A 729 49.68 1.92 5.22
CA PHE A 729 50.94 1.53 5.85
C PHE A 729 51.90 0.87 4.90
#